data_bdab0110f0229d5ee6744803bbad7b28
#
_entry.id   bdab0110f0229d5ee6744803bbad7b28
#
_cell.length_a   1.000
_cell.length_b   1.000
_cell.length_c   1.000
_cell.angle_alpha   90.00
_cell.angle_beta   90.00
_cell.angle_gamma   90.00
#
_symmetry.space_group_name_H-M   'P 1'
#
loop_
_entity.id
_entity.type
_entity.pdbx_description
1 polymer ?
#
loop_
_entity_poly.entity_id
_entity_poly.type
_entity_poly.pdbx_seq_one_letter_code
_entity_poly.pdbx_strand_id
1 'polypeptide(L)'
;KKILANLISVRDHIIKDKKLYEHVESRLKTVNDYALGRYEAIQQSIFTNGGNNYLSVIRNFSMHYNNACHDIKDKYTSNNSEDSDWRGTTIFGLVLTVFGIILLAAGIAIFFLKQYGKRKQLKPEFIPYYAISLTCFLFTILCTLPQIFASQNFLSMACSRLIEYVLLIAAITLSLVYRTKGHQIKSAFSCYFPILMMGLVIIIFRILFVPNNLVVILFPPMLILFTIWGFRSVQKHHANIPKYDEIYAWISLTIMTVACVMAWLGYALLAVEVFIWWLVQLTCVQALTFASEYMKAFEKDKVAKHILKKNGIDESSMSKEAYNDILNKKIIELQNNQGDNITYTWFLDLVTMCIIPVSAVLSFLLCIYIATDIFDLTAMCKDIFFTNFLDIEDLCQLSLFKLVVVLEFYFIFRFISYLFRSVYKHWKLKNKQLHEIERSNITLVNNLISIVVWGIYFIFILFLLQVPKSGISIVTAGLATGLGFAMRDMINNFFYGITLMTGRVRVGDFIECDGVRGKVESITYQSTQLITLDGCVVAFLNSTLFTKTFKNLTRNHGYELVKLPVGVAYGTDVEKVRKILEEKLGQLRAEKTGVKPNIDPSKQISVYFNDFGDSSVNLYAVMWILVENKFVIVSKAKELIYNALNENNIEIPFPQRDLHIITTPSKQ
;
A
#
# COMPACT_ATOMS: atom_id res chain seq x y z
N LYS A 1 52.32 -60.38 -17.30
CA LYS A 1 51.95 -60.04 -18.71
C LYS A 1 50.51 -60.51 -19.05
N LYS A 2 50.12 -61.78 -18.73
CA LYS A 2 48.79 -62.34 -19.07
C LYS A 2 47.62 -61.57 -18.36
N ILE A 3 47.79 -61.21 -17.10
CA ILE A 3 46.80 -60.46 -16.33
C ILE A 3 46.59 -59.02 -16.89
N LEU A 4 47.66 -58.36 -17.27
CA LEU A 4 47.62 -57.01 -17.86
C LEU A 4 46.94 -57.02 -19.23
N ALA A 5 47.14 -58.03 -20.05
CA ALA A 5 46.49 -58.20 -21.36
C ALA A 5 44.98 -58.42 -21.19
N ASN A 6 44.52 -59.23 -20.16
CA ASN A 6 43.11 -59.40 -19.85
C ASN A 6 42.49 -58.10 -19.34
N LEU A 7 43.12 -57.33 -18.48
CA LEU A 7 42.64 -56.07 -17.99
C LEU A 7 42.46 -55.02 -19.12
N ILE A 8 43.42 -55.00 -20.09
CA ILE A 8 43.29 -54.10 -21.26
C ILE A 8 42.12 -54.53 -22.14
N SER A 9 41.90 -55.82 -22.36
CA SER A 9 40.75 -56.32 -23.11
C SER A 9 39.46 -56.02 -22.49
N VAL A 10 39.33 -56.17 -21.15
CA VAL A 10 38.10 -55.82 -20.39
C VAL A 10 37.84 -54.29 -20.43
N ARG A 11 38.88 -53.48 -20.28
CA ARG A 11 38.75 -52.03 -20.42
C ARG A 11 38.23 -51.63 -21.80
N ASP A 12 38.76 -52.21 -22.85
CA ASP A 12 38.38 -51.89 -24.23
C ASP A 12 36.93 -52.34 -24.54
N HIS A 13 36.48 -53.46 -23.97
CA HIS A 13 35.08 -53.86 -24.02
C HIS A 13 34.17 -52.83 -23.29
N ILE A 14 34.54 -52.42 -22.08
CA ILE A 14 33.75 -51.42 -21.31
C ILE A 14 33.69 -50.09 -22.08
N ILE A 15 34.78 -49.65 -22.71
CA ILE A 15 34.77 -48.40 -23.50
C ILE A 15 33.86 -48.54 -24.74
N LYS A 16 33.84 -49.71 -25.38
CA LYS A 16 32.96 -49.97 -26.52
C LYS A 16 31.50 -49.99 -26.11
N ASP A 17 31.19 -50.65 -25.01
CA ASP A 17 29.82 -50.71 -24.46
C ASP A 17 29.35 -49.32 -24.03
N LYS A 18 30.20 -48.53 -23.36
CA LYS A 18 29.90 -47.16 -22.99
C LYS A 18 29.52 -46.32 -24.22
N LYS A 19 30.31 -46.38 -25.30
CA LYS A 19 29.99 -45.64 -26.54
C LYS A 19 28.66 -46.11 -27.15
N LEU A 20 28.36 -47.39 -27.08
CA LEU A 20 27.08 -47.94 -27.55
C LEU A 20 25.92 -47.41 -26.74
N TYR A 21 26.03 -47.36 -25.40
CA TYR A 21 25.02 -46.80 -24.50
C TYR A 21 24.80 -45.29 -24.77
N GLU A 22 25.87 -44.52 -24.90
CA GLU A 22 25.79 -43.09 -25.23
C GLU A 22 25.08 -42.85 -26.58
N HIS A 23 25.35 -43.71 -27.57
CA HIS A 23 24.69 -43.64 -28.89
C HIS A 23 23.19 -44.00 -28.78
N VAL A 24 22.83 -45.05 -28.03
CA VAL A 24 21.45 -45.46 -27.83
C VAL A 24 20.71 -44.39 -27.05
N GLU A 25 21.31 -43.85 -25.98
CA GLU A 25 20.73 -42.77 -25.18
C GLU A 25 20.45 -41.53 -26.04
N SER A 26 21.40 -41.13 -26.90
CA SER A 26 21.17 -39.96 -27.79
C SER A 26 20.04 -40.19 -28.79
N ARG A 27 19.93 -41.41 -29.35
CA ARG A 27 18.81 -41.77 -30.25
C ARG A 27 17.50 -41.82 -29.54
N LEU A 28 17.46 -42.38 -28.34
CA LEU A 28 16.25 -42.43 -27.49
C LEU A 28 15.76 -41.03 -27.14
N LYS A 29 16.68 -40.14 -26.79
CA LYS A 29 16.39 -38.74 -26.55
C LYS A 29 15.80 -38.06 -27.79
N THR A 30 16.38 -38.24 -28.97
CA THR A 30 15.88 -37.68 -30.24
C THR A 30 14.46 -38.19 -30.57
N VAL A 31 14.22 -39.49 -30.38
CA VAL A 31 12.89 -40.09 -30.60
C VAL A 31 11.88 -39.58 -29.59
N ASN A 32 12.29 -39.45 -28.33
CA ASN A 32 11.44 -38.89 -27.29
C ASN A 32 11.06 -37.42 -27.56
N ASP A 33 12.04 -36.59 -27.94
CA ASP A 33 11.83 -35.18 -28.28
C ASP A 33 10.90 -35.04 -29.52
N TYR A 34 11.07 -35.91 -30.52
CA TYR A 34 10.17 -35.97 -31.66
C TYR A 34 8.74 -36.37 -31.26
N ALA A 35 8.60 -37.42 -30.42
CA ALA A 35 7.33 -37.91 -29.95
C ALA A 35 6.61 -36.84 -29.11
N LEU A 36 7.32 -36.14 -28.20
CA LEU A 36 6.80 -35.02 -27.41
C LEU A 36 6.33 -33.88 -28.31
N GLY A 37 7.15 -33.46 -29.27
CA GLY A 37 6.78 -32.38 -30.20
C GLY A 37 5.54 -32.73 -31.06
N ARG A 38 5.40 -34.00 -31.48
CA ARG A 38 4.20 -34.46 -32.17
C ARG A 38 2.99 -34.53 -31.25
N TYR A 39 3.16 -34.99 -30.05
CA TYR A 39 2.10 -35.03 -29.04
C TYR A 39 1.59 -33.61 -28.75
N GLU A 40 2.46 -32.66 -28.49
CA GLU A 40 2.11 -31.25 -28.29
C GLU A 40 1.39 -30.64 -29.50
N ALA A 41 1.87 -30.90 -30.72
CA ALA A 41 1.22 -30.42 -31.96
C ALA A 41 -0.17 -31.02 -32.14
N ILE A 42 -0.38 -32.28 -31.82
CA ILE A 42 -1.72 -32.93 -31.87
C ILE A 42 -2.63 -32.33 -30.81
N GLN A 43 -2.15 -32.13 -29.58
CA GLN A 43 -2.92 -31.51 -28.51
C GLN A 43 -3.34 -30.09 -28.90
N GLN A 44 -2.39 -29.25 -29.33
CA GLN A 44 -2.72 -27.91 -29.81
C GLN A 44 -3.78 -27.92 -30.91
N SER A 45 -3.67 -28.85 -31.88
CA SER A 45 -4.63 -28.94 -32.96
C SER A 45 -6.05 -29.29 -32.49
N ILE A 46 -6.20 -30.11 -31.44
CA ILE A 46 -7.50 -30.46 -30.85
C ILE A 46 -8.19 -29.25 -30.24
N PHE A 47 -7.39 -28.37 -29.60
CA PHE A 47 -7.94 -27.18 -28.95
C PHE A 47 -8.14 -25.99 -29.93
N THR A 48 -7.26 -25.82 -30.94
CA THR A 48 -7.30 -24.69 -31.87
C THR A 48 -8.20 -24.92 -33.08
N ASN A 49 -8.23 -26.13 -33.62
CA ASN A 49 -8.99 -26.40 -34.86
C ASN A 49 -10.47 -26.70 -34.64
N GLY A 50 -10.88 -26.94 -33.37
CA GLY A 50 -12.23 -27.30 -33.05
C GLY A 50 -12.71 -28.61 -33.70
N GLY A 51 -13.85 -29.08 -33.26
CA GLY A 51 -14.55 -30.22 -33.90
C GLY A 51 -15.66 -29.75 -34.85
N ASN A 52 -16.44 -30.68 -35.31
CA ASN A 52 -17.67 -30.37 -36.08
C ASN A 52 -18.61 -29.52 -35.21
N ASN A 53 -19.17 -28.46 -35.81
CA ASN A 53 -20.22 -27.66 -35.18
C ASN A 53 -21.38 -28.59 -34.77
N TYR A 54 -21.95 -28.39 -33.57
CA TYR A 54 -22.98 -29.27 -33.03
C TYR A 54 -24.19 -29.42 -33.92
N LEU A 55 -24.55 -28.42 -34.72
CA LEU A 55 -25.59 -28.52 -35.72
C LEU A 55 -25.26 -29.56 -36.80
N SER A 56 -23.98 -29.71 -37.17
CA SER A 56 -23.53 -30.74 -38.13
C SER A 56 -23.55 -32.12 -37.49
N VAL A 57 -23.26 -32.20 -36.17
CA VAL A 57 -23.35 -33.44 -35.37
C VAL A 57 -24.79 -33.92 -35.31
N ILE A 58 -25.76 -33.03 -35.07
CA ILE A 58 -27.19 -33.34 -35.10
C ILE A 58 -27.63 -33.82 -36.51
N ARG A 59 -27.19 -33.11 -37.57
CA ARG A 59 -27.51 -33.52 -38.92
C ARG A 59 -27.00 -34.89 -39.29
N ASN A 60 -25.82 -35.26 -38.79
CA ASN A 60 -25.19 -36.54 -39.05
C ASN A 60 -25.24 -37.46 -37.78
N PHE A 61 -26.28 -37.35 -37.00
CA PHE A 61 -26.41 -38.01 -35.70
C PHE A 61 -26.17 -39.53 -35.77
N SER A 62 -26.76 -40.19 -36.76
CA SER A 62 -26.61 -41.63 -36.94
C SER A 62 -25.13 -42.07 -37.08
N MET A 63 -24.34 -41.29 -37.83
CA MET A 63 -22.92 -41.58 -38.02
C MET A 63 -22.14 -41.40 -36.71
N HIS A 64 -22.34 -40.27 -36.04
CA HIS A 64 -21.65 -39.99 -34.74
C HIS A 64 -22.07 -40.94 -33.66
N TYR A 65 -23.34 -41.34 -33.59
CA TYR A 65 -23.84 -42.34 -32.67
C TYR A 65 -23.23 -43.72 -32.92
N ASN A 66 -23.15 -44.19 -34.18
CA ASN A 66 -22.53 -45.48 -34.52
C ASN A 66 -21.03 -45.45 -34.19
N ASN A 67 -20.32 -44.36 -34.45
CA ASN A 67 -18.93 -44.21 -34.08
C ASN A 67 -18.76 -44.28 -32.55
N ALA A 68 -19.60 -43.53 -31.79
CA ALA A 68 -19.57 -43.58 -30.33
C ALA A 68 -19.85 -44.98 -29.78
N CYS A 69 -20.83 -45.72 -30.39
CA CYS A 69 -21.11 -47.10 -30.01
C CYS A 69 -19.94 -48.05 -30.32
N HIS A 70 -19.24 -47.85 -31.45
CA HIS A 70 -18.04 -48.59 -31.79
C HIS A 70 -16.92 -48.31 -30.80
N ASP A 71 -16.63 -47.05 -30.48
CA ASP A 71 -15.61 -46.66 -29.51
C ASP A 71 -15.90 -47.25 -28.12
N ILE A 72 -17.18 -47.24 -27.68
CA ILE A 72 -17.60 -47.84 -26.41
C ILE A 72 -17.35 -49.35 -26.44
N LYS A 73 -17.74 -50.02 -27.53
CA LYS A 73 -17.57 -51.46 -27.67
C LYS A 73 -16.09 -51.83 -27.66
N ASP A 74 -15.26 -51.12 -28.44
CA ASP A 74 -13.82 -51.36 -28.51
C ASP A 74 -13.14 -51.10 -27.16
N LYS A 75 -13.53 -50.08 -26.46
CA LYS A 75 -12.93 -49.69 -25.19
C LYS A 75 -13.33 -50.58 -24.03
N TYR A 76 -14.60 -50.94 -23.91
CA TYR A 76 -15.12 -51.64 -22.73
C TYR A 76 -15.37 -53.13 -22.95
N THR A 77 -15.27 -53.69 -24.18
CA THR A 77 -15.48 -55.09 -24.50
C THR A 77 -14.26 -55.77 -25.10
N SER A 78 -13.13 -55.08 -25.31
CA SER A 78 -11.92 -55.69 -25.84
C SER A 78 -11.40 -56.79 -24.94
N ASN A 79 -11.29 -58.02 -25.52
CA ASN A 79 -10.85 -59.24 -24.84
C ASN A 79 -9.33 -59.34 -24.66
N ASN A 80 -8.56 -58.26 -24.95
CA ASN A 80 -7.12 -58.26 -24.82
C ASN A 80 -6.71 -58.21 -23.35
N SER A 81 -6.07 -59.26 -22.92
CA SER A 81 -5.87 -59.75 -21.56
C SER A 81 -4.99 -58.91 -20.62
N GLU A 82 -4.54 -57.75 -21.01
CA GLU A 82 -3.68 -56.91 -20.15
C GLU A 82 -4.41 -55.73 -19.48
N ASP A 83 -5.57 -55.30 -20.00
CA ASP A 83 -6.33 -54.18 -19.43
C ASP A 83 -7.61 -54.68 -18.70
N SER A 84 -7.43 -55.48 -17.65
CA SER A 84 -8.52 -55.95 -16.80
C SER A 84 -9.30 -54.85 -16.08
N ASP A 85 -8.75 -53.66 -16.05
CA ASP A 85 -9.28 -52.53 -15.23
C ASP A 85 -10.56 -51.89 -15.77
N TRP A 86 -10.90 -52.12 -17.05
CA TRP A 86 -12.07 -51.51 -17.73
C TRP A 86 -13.28 -52.43 -17.94
N ARG A 87 -13.29 -53.57 -17.31
CA ARG A 87 -14.47 -54.47 -17.41
C ARG A 87 -15.67 -53.86 -16.74
N GLY A 88 -16.88 -54.04 -17.30
CA GLY A 88 -18.13 -53.51 -16.74
C GLY A 88 -18.35 -53.92 -15.28
N THR A 89 -17.80 -55.08 -14.86
CA THR A 89 -17.82 -55.56 -13.47
C THR A 89 -16.95 -54.71 -12.54
N THR A 90 -15.77 -54.22 -12.99
CA THR A 90 -14.90 -53.35 -12.19
C THR A 90 -15.49 -51.95 -12.05
N ILE A 91 -16.11 -51.40 -13.10
CA ILE A 91 -16.83 -50.15 -13.05
C ILE A 91 -18.02 -50.22 -12.10
N PHE A 92 -18.81 -51.30 -12.18
CA PHE A 92 -19.93 -51.52 -11.26
C PHE A 92 -19.47 -51.67 -9.82
N GLY A 93 -18.37 -52.40 -9.58
CA GLY A 93 -17.74 -52.52 -8.26
C GLY A 93 -17.26 -51.18 -7.72
N LEU A 94 -16.65 -50.33 -8.57
CA LEU A 94 -16.22 -48.99 -8.20
C LEU A 94 -17.42 -48.11 -7.78
N VAL A 95 -18.49 -48.09 -8.57
CA VAL A 95 -19.68 -47.29 -8.24
C VAL A 95 -20.27 -47.75 -6.90
N LEU A 96 -20.33 -49.06 -6.67
CA LEU A 96 -20.86 -49.61 -5.43
C LEU A 96 -19.97 -49.28 -4.21
N THR A 97 -18.66 -49.36 -4.36
CA THR A 97 -17.72 -49.01 -3.28
C THR A 97 -17.76 -47.51 -2.96
N VAL A 98 -17.74 -46.63 -3.97
CA VAL A 98 -17.85 -45.18 -3.77
C VAL A 98 -19.18 -44.82 -3.11
N PHE A 99 -20.29 -45.42 -3.56
CA PHE A 99 -21.60 -45.22 -2.96
C PHE A 99 -21.63 -45.69 -1.50
N GLY A 100 -21.02 -46.86 -1.19
CA GLY A 100 -20.88 -47.36 0.17
C GLY A 100 -20.07 -46.41 1.07
N ILE A 101 -18.97 -45.86 0.57
CA ILE A 101 -18.15 -44.86 1.30
C ILE A 101 -18.95 -43.56 1.55
N ILE A 102 -19.73 -43.10 0.58
CA ILE A 102 -20.60 -41.91 0.75
C ILE A 102 -21.65 -42.19 1.84
N LEU A 103 -22.32 -43.32 1.82
CA LEU A 103 -23.32 -43.66 2.84
C LEU A 103 -22.70 -43.79 4.24
N LEU A 104 -21.52 -44.38 4.34
CA LEU A 104 -20.79 -44.50 5.60
C LEU A 104 -20.40 -43.13 6.13
N ALA A 105 -19.82 -42.28 5.28
CA ALA A 105 -19.45 -40.91 5.63
C ALA A 105 -20.66 -40.09 6.08
N ALA A 106 -21.78 -40.18 5.37
CA ALA A 106 -23.02 -39.50 5.71
C ALA A 106 -23.60 -39.99 7.05
N GLY A 107 -23.59 -41.30 7.29
CA GLY A 107 -24.05 -41.89 8.57
C GLY A 107 -23.23 -41.36 9.75
N ILE A 108 -21.91 -41.38 9.62
CA ILE A 108 -20.98 -40.80 10.64
C ILE A 108 -21.23 -39.32 10.84
N ALA A 109 -21.36 -38.55 9.76
CA ALA A 109 -21.61 -37.10 9.82
C ALA A 109 -22.91 -36.75 10.55
N ILE A 110 -24.00 -37.46 10.24
CA ILE A 110 -25.31 -37.28 10.90
C ILE A 110 -25.22 -37.63 12.39
N PHE A 111 -24.52 -38.72 12.73
CA PHE A 111 -24.29 -39.11 14.12
C PHE A 111 -23.57 -38.03 14.91
N PHE A 112 -22.44 -37.52 14.38
CA PHE A 112 -21.68 -36.47 15.06
C PHE A 112 -22.49 -35.17 15.17
N LEU A 113 -23.21 -34.77 14.13
CA LEU A 113 -24.02 -33.55 14.16
C LEU A 113 -25.19 -33.67 15.14
N LYS A 114 -25.82 -34.85 15.26
CA LYS A 114 -26.89 -35.09 16.25
C LYS A 114 -26.37 -34.96 17.68
N GLN A 115 -25.15 -35.42 17.94
CA GLN A 115 -24.52 -35.35 19.26
C GLN A 115 -24.02 -33.94 19.58
N TYR A 116 -23.34 -33.32 18.62
CA TYR A 116 -22.75 -31.96 18.78
C TYR A 116 -23.82 -30.86 18.74
N GLY A 117 -24.81 -30.98 17.87
CA GLY A 117 -25.90 -30.01 17.72
C GLY A 117 -26.74 -29.89 18.98
N LYS A 118 -26.94 -31.01 19.73
CA LYS A 118 -27.58 -30.99 21.06
C LYS A 118 -26.77 -30.18 22.09
N ARG A 119 -25.44 -30.20 22.01
CA ARG A 119 -24.55 -29.47 22.94
C ARG A 119 -24.43 -27.98 22.63
N LYS A 120 -24.44 -27.58 21.34
CA LYS A 120 -24.18 -26.17 20.91
C LYS A 120 -25.38 -25.41 20.38
N GLN A 121 -26.62 -25.95 20.47
CA GLN A 121 -27.86 -25.31 19.99
C GLN A 121 -27.72 -24.75 18.56
N LEU A 122 -27.21 -25.56 17.62
CA LEU A 122 -27.08 -25.17 16.22
C LEU A 122 -28.46 -24.86 15.63
N LYS A 123 -28.53 -23.75 14.88
CA LYS A 123 -29.79 -23.38 14.20
C LYS A 123 -30.17 -24.46 13.19
N PRO A 124 -31.44 -24.92 13.20
CA PRO A 124 -31.89 -26.06 12.37
C PRO A 124 -31.69 -25.82 10.87
N GLU A 125 -31.73 -24.57 10.42
CA GLU A 125 -31.57 -24.19 9.02
C GLU A 125 -30.20 -24.53 8.43
N PHE A 126 -29.13 -24.55 9.26
CA PHE A 126 -27.76 -24.82 8.84
C PHE A 126 -27.37 -26.32 8.95
N ILE A 127 -28.13 -27.13 9.68
CA ILE A 127 -27.80 -28.54 9.95
C ILE A 127 -27.55 -29.34 8.65
N PRO A 128 -28.41 -29.25 7.59
CA PRO A 128 -28.17 -30.01 6.36
C PRO A 128 -26.88 -29.63 5.65
N TYR A 129 -26.49 -28.36 5.66
CA TYR A 129 -25.27 -27.87 4.99
C TYR A 129 -24.00 -28.23 5.78
N TYR A 130 -24.05 -28.21 7.11
CA TYR A 130 -23.01 -28.81 7.94
C TYR A 130 -22.88 -30.31 7.71
N ALA A 131 -24.00 -30.99 7.51
CA ALA A 131 -23.99 -32.44 7.19
C ALA A 131 -23.30 -32.69 5.85
N ILE A 132 -23.62 -31.93 4.82
CA ILE A 132 -22.96 -32.01 3.50
C ILE A 132 -21.46 -31.77 3.63
N SER A 133 -21.04 -30.67 4.27
CA SER A 133 -19.62 -30.33 4.41
C SER A 133 -18.86 -31.39 5.22
N LEU A 134 -19.42 -31.87 6.33
CA LEU A 134 -18.81 -32.91 7.16
C LEU A 134 -18.76 -34.26 6.44
N THR A 135 -19.81 -34.62 5.69
CA THR A 135 -19.84 -35.83 4.84
C THR A 135 -18.74 -35.79 3.80
N CYS A 136 -18.56 -34.61 3.11
CA CYS A 136 -17.50 -34.42 2.14
C CYS A 136 -16.12 -34.60 2.78
N PHE A 137 -15.90 -34.02 3.96
CA PHE A 137 -14.63 -34.14 4.68
C PHE A 137 -14.34 -35.58 5.12
N LEU A 138 -15.34 -36.28 5.68
CA LEU A 138 -15.20 -37.69 6.07
C LEU A 138 -15.00 -38.61 4.86
N PHE A 139 -15.70 -38.36 3.75
CA PHE A 139 -15.49 -39.04 2.49
C PHE A 139 -14.04 -38.93 2.01
N THR A 140 -13.47 -37.71 2.07
CA THR A 140 -12.07 -37.46 1.72
C THR A 140 -11.13 -38.33 2.56
N ILE A 141 -11.30 -38.35 3.89
CA ILE A 141 -10.49 -39.18 4.78
C ILE A 141 -10.64 -40.69 4.43
N LEU A 142 -11.86 -41.16 4.20
CA LEU A 142 -12.10 -42.55 3.87
C LEU A 142 -11.53 -42.95 2.51
N CYS A 143 -11.56 -42.06 1.51
CA CYS A 143 -10.99 -42.28 0.19
C CYS A 143 -9.47 -42.18 0.15
N THR A 144 -8.79 -41.56 1.13
CA THR A 144 -7.32 -41.58 1.22
C THR A 144 -6.77 -42.93 1.68
N LEU A 145 -7.56 -43.73 2.42
CA LEU A 145 -7.14 -45.05 2.89
C LEU A 145 -6.78 -46.01 1.74
N PRO A 146 -7.63 -46.20 0.70
CA PRO A 146 -7.27 -47.02 -0.46
C PRO A 146 -6.00 -46.56 -1.19
N GLN A 147 -5.74 -45.26 -1.23
CA GLN A 147 -4.56 -44.72 -1.88
C GLN A 147 -3.23 -45.08 -1.18
N ILE A 148 -3.27 -45.20 0.16
CA ILE A 148 -2.09 -45.59 0.94
C ILE A 148 -1.73 -47.07 0.67
N PHE A 149 -2.71 -47.91 0.49
CA PHE A 149 -2.49 -49.38 0.34
C PHE A 149 -2.35 -49.83 -1.11
N ALA A 150 -2.86 -49.08 -2.08
CA ALA A 150 -2.93 -49.46 -3.49
C ALA A 150 -2.77 -48.27 -4.43
N SER A 151 -1.54 -47.75 -4.55
CA SER A 151 -1.23 -46.51 -5.23
C SER A 151 -1.41 -46.50 -6.77
N GLN A 152 -1.52 -47.65 -7.40
CA GLN A 152 -1.59 -47.76 -8.87
C GLN A 152 -2.90 -48.41 -9.40
N ASN A 153 -3.91 -48.60 -8.58
CA ASN A 153 -5.18 -49.20 -9.00
C ASN A 153 -6.16 -48.12 -9.51
N PHE A 154 -7.01 -48.53 -10.46
CA PHE A 154 -8.10 -47.72 -11.01
C PHE A 154 -9.01 -47.09 -9.90
N LEU A 155 -9.29 -47.84 -8.83
CA LEU A 155 -10.02 -47.32 -7.67
C LEU A 155 -9.29 -46.15 -7.00
N SER A 156 -7.96 -46.23 -6.84
CA SER A 156 -7.13 -45.18 -6.25
C SER A 156 -7.19 -43.90 -7.08
N MET A 157 -7.05 -44.03 -8.41
CA MET A 157 -7.16 -42.88 -9.35
C MET A 157 -8.55 -42.24 -9.31
N ALA A 158 -9.61 -43.06 -9.35
CA ALA A 158 -10.98 -42.54 -9.28
C ALA A 158 -11.26 -41.85 -7.94
N CYS A 159 -10.78 -42.41 -6.83
CA CYS A 159 -10.88 -41.78 -5.50
C CYS A 159 -10.11 -40.44 -5.46
N SER A 160 -8.92 -40.35 -6.04
CA SER A 160 -8.15 -39.09 -6.09
C SER A 160 -8.95 -37.98 -6.77
N ARG A 161 -9.52 -38.25 -7.94
CA ARG A 161 -10.32 -37.28 -8.69
C ARG A 161 -11.61 -36.90 -7.96
N LEU A 162 -12.25 -37.84 -7.29
CA LEU A 162 -13.42 -37.54 -6.47
C LEU A 162 -13.08 -36.72 -5.24
N ILE A 163 -11.94 -36.96 -4.59
CA ILE A 163 -11.48 -36.19 -3.44
C ILE A 163 -11.32 -34.72 -3.82
N GLU A 164 -10.61 -34.42 -4.94
CA GLU A 164 -10.42 -33.07 -5.45
C GLU A 164 -11.77 -32.33 -5.56
N TYR A 165 -12.74 -32.97 -6.20
CA TYR A 165 -14.06 -32.38 -6.42
C TYR A 165 -14.89 -32.24 -5.14
N VAL A 166 -14.89 -33.23 -4.29
CA VAL A 166 -15.64 -33.23 -3.02
C VAL A 166 -15.09 -32.17 -2.07
N LEU A 167 -13.77 -31.93 -2.07
CA LEU A 167 -13.17 -30.83 -1.31
C LEU A 167 -13.62 -29.44 -1.82
N LEU A 168 -13.80 -29.26 -3.13
CA LEU A 168 -14.37 -28.03 -3.69
C LEU A 168 -15.80 -27.79 -3.16
N ILE A 169 -16.64 -28.83 -3.17
CA ILE A 169 -18.00 -28.74 -2.61
C ILE A 169 -17.95 -28.38 -1.12
N ALA A 170 -17.08 -29.07 -0.35
CA ALA A 170 -16.94 -28.79 1.08
C ALA A 170 -16.52 -27.34 1.35
N ALA A 171 -15.56 -26.81 0.59
CA ALA A 171 -15.08 -25.44 0.72
C ALA A 171 -16.19 -24.42 0.41
N ILE A 172 -16.94 -24.62 -0.68
CA ILE A 172 -18.05 -23.73 -1.07
C ILE A 172 -19.16 -23.79 -0.01
N THR A 173 -19.59 -24.99 0.41
CA THR A 173 -20.67 -25.13 1.40
C THR A 173 -20.30 -24.57 2.75
N LEU A 174 -19.07 -24.79 3.23
CA LEU A 174 -18.59 -24.25 4.50
C LEU A 174 -18.50 -22.72 4.47
N SER A 175 -18.00 -22.15 3.37
CA SER A 175 -17.97 -20.71 3.15
C SER A 175 -19.37 -20.09 3.20
N LEU A 176 -20.34 -20.70 2.53
CA LEU A 176 -21.72 -20.23 2.53
C LEU A 176 -22.36 -20.31 3.93
N VAL A 177 -22.16 -21.41 4.66
CA VAL A 177 -22.69 -21.58 6.03
C VAL A 177 -22.21 -20.46 6.96
N TYR A 178 -20.95 -20.07 6.83
CA TYR A 178 -20.38 -19.02 7.69
C TYR A 178 -20.88 -17.61 7.35
N ARG A 179 -21.02 -17.31 6.05
CA ARG A 179 -21.30 -15.95 5.57
C ARG A 179 -22.79 -15.61 5.46
N THR A 180 -23.66 -16.62 5.27
CA THR A 180 -25.09 -16.39 5.05
C THR A 180 -25.89 -16.42 6.34
N LYS A 181 -26.97 -15.65 6.38
CA LYS A 181 -27.97 -15.75 7.44
C LYS A 181 -28.86 -16.99 7.18
N GLY A 182 -29.48 -17.55 8.23
CA GLY A 182 -30.22 -18.81 8.15
C GLY A 182 -31.20 -18.91 6.97
N HIS A 183 -32.02 -17.87 6.75
CA HIS A 183 -32.98 -17.84 5.62
C HIS A 183 -32.33 -17.69 4.23
N GLN A 184 -31.08 -17.24 4.15
CA GLN A 184 -30.36 -16.98 2.89
C GLN A 184 -29.61 -18.19 2.36
N ILE A 185 -29.23 -19.13 3.23
CA ILE A 185 -28.36 -20.25 2.85
C ILE A 185 -28.98 -21.14 1.78
N LYS A 186 -30.28 -21.42 1.89
CA LYS A 186 -31.01 -22.22 0.90
C LYS A 186 -31.00 -21.57 -0.47
N SER A 187 -31.21 -20.26 -0.54
CA SER A 187 -31.20 -19.49 -1.78
C SER A 187 -29.80 -19.47 -2.38
N ALA A 188 -28.76 -19.20 -1.58
CA ALA A 188 -27.37 -19.17 -2.03
C ALA A 188 -26.92 -20.55 -2.56
N PHE A 189 -27.18 -21.62 -1.83
CA PHE A 189 -26.86 -22.97 -2.27
C PHE A 189 -27.60 -23.36 -3.56
N SER A 190 -28.88 -22.97 -3.70
CA SER A 190 -29.64 -23.22 -4.92
C SER A 190 -29.05 -22.54 -6.15
N CYS A 191 -28.43 -21.36 -6.01
CA CYS A 191 -27.76 -20.68 -7.12
C CYS A 191 -26.50 -21.41 -7.61
N TYR A 192 -25.73 -22.01 -6.69
CA TYR A 192 -24.51 -22.76 -7.03
C TYR A 192 -24.76 -24.21 -7.42
N PHE A 193 -25.90 -24.77 -7.04
CA PHE A 193 -26.20 -26.20 -7.24
C PHE A 193 -26.12 -26.66 -8.71
N PRO A 194 -26.65 -25.93 -9.71
CA PRO A 194 -26.53 -26.33 -11.11
C PRO A 194 -25.08 -26.43 -11.62
N ILE A 195 -24.21 -25.51 -11.20
CA ILE A 195 -22.79 -25.54 -11.59
C ILE A 195 -22.06 -26.70 -10.91
N LEU A 196 -22.36 -26.98 -9.63
CA LEU A 196 -21.81 -28.12 -8.92
C LEU A 196 -22.25 -29.42 -9.54
N MET A 197 -23.52 -29.57 -9.94
CA MET A 197 -24.00 -30.75 -10.61
C MET A 197 -23.35 -30.99 -11.98
N MET A 198 -23.15 -29.91 -12.75
CA MET A 198 -22.42 -30.00 -14.01
C MET A 198 -20.96 -30.43 -13.80
N GLY A 199 -20.30 -29.90 -12.76
CA GLY A 199 -18.95 -30.31 -12.36
C GLY A 199 -18.87 -31.79 -12.02
N LEU A 200 -19.90 -32.34 -11.33
CA LEU A 200 -19.99 -33.77 -11.04
C LEU A 200 -20.05 -34.60 -12.33
N VAL A 201 -20.84 -34.17 -13.32
CA VAL A 201 -20.94 -34.85 -14.62
C VAL A 201 -19.59 -34.87 -15.33
N ILE A 202 -18.87 -33.76 -15.33
CA ILE A 202 -17.53 -33.67 -15.95
C ILE A 202 -16.55 -34.63 -15.27
N ILE A 203 -16.54 -34.67 -13.94
CA ILE A 203 -15.67 -35.58 -13.18
C ILE A 203 -16.03 -37.05 -13.46
N ILE A 204 -17.30 -37.37 -13.53
CA ILE A 204 -17.75 -38.74 -13.89
C ILE A 204 -17.26 -39.08 -15.31
N PHE A 205 -17.43 -38.21 -16.30
CA PHE A 205 -16.95 -38.44 -17.66
C PHE A 205 -15.42 -38.65 -17.69
N ARG A 206 -14.68 -37.93 -16.87
CA ARG A 206 -13.24 -38.06 -16.75
C ARG A 206 -12.82 -39.37 -16.07
N ILE A 207 -13.48 -39.77 -14.98
CA ILE A 207 -13.20 -41.05 -14.30
C ILE A 207 -13.49 -42.24 -15.22
N LEU A 208 -14.58 -42.16 -15.94
CA LEU A 208 -14.99 -43.26 -16.85
C LEU A 208 -14.21 -43.21 -18.18
N PHE A 209 -13.35 -42.22 -18.42
CA PHE A 209 -12.66 -42.02 -19.69
C PHE A 209 -13.61 -42.11 -20.89
N VAL A 210 -14.73 -41.39 -20.80
CA VAL A 210 -15.75 -41.40 -21.85
C VAL A 210 -15.15 -41.03 -23.20
N PRO A 211 -15.38 -41.80 -24.29
CA PRO A 211 -14.85 -41.50 -25.60
C PRO A 211 -15.28 -40.13 -26.12
N ASN A 212 -14.36 -39.42 -26.83
CA ASN A 212 -14.62 -38.08 -27.31
C ASN A 212 -15.86 -37.97 -28.20
N ASN A 213 -16.14 -38.98 -29.03
CA ASN A 213 -17.34 -39.00 -29.87
C ASN A 213 -18.63 -38.98 -29.04
N LEU A 214 -18.64 -39.64 -27.89
CA LEU A 214 -19.78 -39.64 -26.95
C LEU A 214 -19.88 -38.28 -26.22
N VAL A 215 -18.74 -37.73 -25.79
CA VAL A 215 -18.68 -36.40 -25.15
C VAL A 215 -19.23 -35.31 -26.07
N VAL A 216 -18.86 -35.31 -27.36
CA VAL A 216 -19.35 -34.36 -28.37
C VAL A 216 -20.87 -34.43 -28.53
N ILE A 217 -21.48 -35.63 -28.39
CA ILE A 217 -22.93 -35.81 -28.49
C ILE A 217 -23.65 -35.37 -27.22
N LEU A 218 -23.17 -35.78 -26.04
CA LEU A 218 -23.89 -35.58 -24.77
C LEU A 218 -23.62 -34.25 -24.08
N PHE A 219 -22.39 -33.74 -24.17
CA PHE A 219 -21.97 -32.58 -23.38
C PHE A 219 -22.67 -31.26 -23.75
N PRO A 220 -22.81 -30.87 -25.06
CA PRO A 220 -23.45 -29.61 -25.42
C PRO A 220 -24.92 -29.51 -24.99
N PRO A 221 -25.83 -30.53 -25.18
CA PRO A 221 -27.19 -30.45 -24.70
C PRO A 221 -27.30 -30.43 -23.17
N MET A 222 -26.42 -31.20 -22.48
CA MET A 222 -26.40 -31.17 -21.02
C MET A 222 -26.02 -29.77 -20.52
N LEU A 223 -25.04 -29.13 -21.14
CA LEU A 223 -24.61 -27.79 -20.77
C LEU A 223 -25.74 -26.76 -20.93
N ILE A 224 -26.56 -26.84 -21.99
CA ILE A 224 -27.77 -26.02 -22.15
C ILE A 224 -28.75 -26.26 -20.98
N LEU A 225 -29.04 -27.49 -20.66
CA LEU A 225 -29.99 -27.82 -19.60
C LEU A 225 -29.54 -27.24 -18.25
N PHE A 226 -28.27 -27.42 -17.90
CA PHE A 226 -27.71 -26.86 -16.67
C PHE A 226 -27.63 -25.31 -16.71
N THR A 227 -27.35 -24.70 -17.85
CA THR A 227 -27.35 -23.23 -18.01
C THR A 227 -28.77 -22.66 -17.83
N ILE A 228 -29.80 -23.27 -18.44
CA ILE A 228 -31.20 -22.87 -18.26
C ILE A 228 -31.63 -23.04 -16.80
N TRP A 229 -31.22 -24.14 -16.17
CA TRP A 229 -31.51 -24.39 -14.75
C TRP A 229 -30.83 -23.36 -13.86
N GLY A 230 -29.54 -23.05 -14.12
CA GLY A 230 -28.79 -21.99 -13.45
C GLY A 230 -29.46 -20.63 -13.58
N PHE A 231 -29.87 -20.25 -14.81
CA PHE A 231 -30.57 -18.99 -15.06
C PHE A 231 -31.85 -18.87 -14.25
N ARG A 232 -32.70 -19.91 -14.27
CA ARG A 232 -33.94 -19.93 -13.49
C ARG A 232 -33.68 -19.86 -11.98
N SER A 233 -32.63 -20.56 -11.53
CA SER A 233 -32.26 -20.57 -10.11
C SER A 233 -31.77 -19.19 -9.64
N VAL A 234 -30.88 -18.54 -10.40
CA VAL A 234 -30.37 -17.22 -10.09
C VAL A 234 -31.49 -16.19 -10.11
N GLN A 235 -32.32 -16.19 -11.18
CA GLN A 235 -33.45 -15.27 -11.33
C GLN A 235 -34.46 -15.38 -10.16
N LYS A 236 -34.67 -16.58 -9.62
CA LYS A 236 -35.61 -16.81 -8.51
C LYS A 236 -35.03 -16.38 -7.16
N HIS A 237 -33.73 -16.50 -6.97
CA HIS A 237 -33.12 -16.42 -5.64
C HIS A 237 -32.18 -15.23 -5.43
N HIS A 238 -31.83 -14.46 -6.50
CA HIS A 238 -30.84 -13.36 -6.43
C HIS A 238 -31.13 -12.31 -5.35
N ALA A 239 -32.39 -11.94 -5.14
CA ALA A 239 -32.78 -10.93 -4.16
C ALA A 239 -32.59 -11.39 -2.69
N ASN A 240 -32.47 -12.70 -2.44
CA ASN A 240 -32.39 -13.29 -1.10
C ASN A 240 -30.98 -13.75 -0.71
N ILE A 241 -29.95 -13.33 -1.43
CA ILE A 241 -28.56 -13.71 -1.19
C ILE A 241 -27.68 -12.49 -0.90
N PRO A 242 -26.52 -12.65 -0.24
CA PRO A 242 -25.55 -11.56 -0.09
C PRO A 242 -25.09 -11.01 -1.45
N LYS A 243 -24.83 -9.70 -1.54
CA LYS A 243 -24.43 -9.03 -2.80
C LYS A 243 -23.22 -9.67 -3.48
N TYR A 244 -22.22 -10.12 -2.71
CA TYR A 244 -21.07 -10.81 -3.28
C TYR A 244 -21.45 -12.14 -3.95
N ASP A 245 -22.31 -12.93 -3.31
CA ASP A 245 -22.77 -14.20 -3.85
C ASP A 245 -23.68 -14.00 -5.07
N GLU A 246 -24.45 -12.92 -5.11
CA GLU A 246 -25.22 -12.51 -6.29
C GLU A 246 -24.29 -12.25 -7.49
N ILE A 247 -23.23 -11.46 -7.30
CA ILE A 247 -22.25 -11.18 -8.36
C ILE A 247 -21.59 -12.48 -8.84
N TYR A 248 -21.16 -13.33 -7.93
CA TYR A 248 -20.53 -14.61 -8.29
C TYR A 248 -21.50 -15.57 -9.00
N ALA A 249 -22.75 -15.57 -8.65
CA ALA A 249 -23.77 -16.36 -9.34
C ALA A 249 -24.00 -15.88 -10.79
N TRP A 250 -24.04 -14.57 -11.00
CA TRP A 250 -24.15 -13.99 -12.35
C TRP A 250 -22.90 -14.23 -13.21
N ILE A 251 -21.70 -14.10 -12.63
CA ILE A 251 -20.44 -14.43 -13.33
C ILE A 251 -20.42 -15.92 -13.68
N SER A 252 -20.80 -16.80 -12.75
CA SER A 252 -20.89 -18.24 -13.00
C SER A 252 -21.83 -18.57 -14.16
N LEU A 253 -22.97 -17.92 -14.20
CA LEU A 253 -23.93 -18.08 -15.30
C LEU A 253 -23.38 -17.60 -16.63
N THR A 254 -22.68 -16.45 -16.63
CA THR A 254 -22.03 -15.92 -17.84
C THR A 254 -21.01 -16.90 -18.39
N ILE A 255 -20.16 -17.46 -17.52
CA ILE A 255 -19.14 -18.43 -17.92
C ILE A 255 -19.77 -19.73 -18.41
N MET A 256 -20.83 -20.23 -17.75
CA MET A 256 -21.59 -21.38 -18.26
C MET A 256 -22.18 -21.12 -19.64
N THR A 257 -22.66 -19.89 -19.89
CA THR A 257 -23.21 -19.50 -21.20
C THR A 257 -22.10 -19.45 -22.26
N VAL A 258 -20.93 -18.89 -21.94
CA VAL A 258 -19.75 -18.87 -22.83
C VAL A 258 -19.31 -20.30 -23.16
N ALA A 259 -19.16 -21.16 -22.14
CA ALA A 259 -18.81 -22.57 -22.31
C ALA A 259 -19.84 -23.29 -23.20
N CYS A 260 -21.13 -22.99 -23.01
CA CYS A 260 -22.21 -23.54 -23.85
C CYS A 260 -22.04 -23.12 -25.33
N VAL A 261 -21.80 -21.84 -25.62
CA VAL A 261 -21.56 -21.37 -26.98
C VAL A 261 -20.34 -22.03 -27.61
N MET A 262 -19.24 -22.14 -26.84
CA MET A 262 -18.01 -22.81 -27.31
C MET A 262 -18.26 -24.28 -27.64
N ALA A 263 -18.97 -25.01 -26.79
CA ALA A 263 -19.31 -26.40 -27.03
C ALA A 263 -20.18 -26.58 -28.30
N TRP A 264 -21.12 -25.66 -28.57
CA TRP A 264 -21.97 -25.66 -29.76
C TRP A 264 -21.22 -25.31 -31.05
N LEU A 265 -20.17 -24.48 -30.95
CA LEU A 265 -19.28 -24.17 -32.07
C LEU A 265 -18.32 -25.33 -32.41
N GLY A 266 -18.28 -26.39 -31.60
CA GLY A 266 -17.41 -27.56 -31.83
C GLY A 266 -16.18 -27.60 -30.91
N TYR A 267 -16.00 -26.63 -30.02
CA TYR A 267 -14.88 -26.58 -29.07
C TYR A 267 -15.26 -27.21 -27.70
N ALA A 268 -15.77 -28.43 -27.72
CA ALA A 268 -16.28 -29.08 -26.51
C ALA A 268 -15.22 -29.26 -25.42
N LEU A 269 -13.97 -29.60 -25.78
CA LEU A 269 -12.87 -29.76 -24.80
C LEU A 269 -12.48 -28.44 -24.18
N LEU A 270 -12.40 -27.37 -24.97
CA LEU A 270 -12.10 -26.03 -24.47
C LEU A 270 -13.23 -25.52 -23.54
N ALA A 271 -14.48 -25.85 -23.85
CA ALA A 271 -15.61 -25.55 -22.97
C ALA A 271 -15.52 -26.24 -21.62
N VAL A 272 -15.09 -27.52 -21.59
CA VAL A 272 -14.82 -28.25 -20.36
C VAL A 272 -13.69 -27.61 -19.56
N GLU A 273 -12.60 -27.21 -20.22
CA GLU A 273 -11.45 -26.56 -19.58
C GLU A 273 -11.85 -25.23 -18.91
N VAL A 274 -12.56 -24.36 -19.64
CA VAL A 274 -13.06 -23.08 -19.10
C VAL A 274 -14.00 -23.31 -17.92
N PHE A 275 -14.81 -24.38 -17.98
CA PHE A 275 -15.71 -24.73 -16.90
C PHE A 275 -14.95 -25.21 -15.65
N ILE A 276 -13.95 -26.08 -15.81
CA ILE A 276 -13.12 -26.57 -14.70
C ILE A 276 -12.34 -25.40 -14.09
N TRP A 277 -11.72 -24.57 -14.92
CA TRP A 277 -11.04 -23.36 -14.45
C TRP A 277 -11.97 -22.52 -13.56
N TRP A 278 -13.19 -22.25 -14.02
CA TRP A 278 -14.13 -21.45 -13.24
C TRP A 278 -14.57 -22.13 -11.94
N LEU A 279 -14.76 -23.43 -11.94
CA LEU A 279 -15.15 -24.17 -10.72
C LEU A 279 -14.08 -24.05 -9.64
N VAL A 280 -12.81 -24.21 -10.01
CA VAL A 280 -11.67 -24.06 -9.10
C VAL A 280 -11.56 -22.60 -8.66
N GLN A 281 -11.68 -21.65 -9.58
CA GLN A 281 -11.64 -20.21 -9.29
C GLN A 281 -12.77 -19.78 -8.36
N LEU A 282 -13.98 -20.27 -8.57
CA LEU A 282 -15.12 -20.01 -7.69
C LEU A 282 -14.84 -20.47 -6.26
N THR A 283 -14.22 -21.64 -6.11
CA THR A 283 -13.83 -22.15 -4.79
C THR A 283 -12.80 -21.27 -4.11
N CYS A 284 -11.78 -20.82 -4.84
CA CYS A 284 -10.77 -19.88 -4.33
C CYS A 284 -11.40 -18.55 -3.91
N VAL A 285 -12.26 -17.98 -4.74
CA VAL A 285 -12.97 -16.74 -4.45
C VAL A 285 -13.88 -16.89 -3.22
N GLN A 286 -14.57 -18.03 -3.09
CA GLN A 286 -15.38 -18.33 -1.91
C GLN A 286 -14.54 -18.43 -0.64
N ALA A 287 -13.36 -19.08 -0.70
CA ALA A 287 -12.43 -19.18 0.41
C ALA A 287 -11.86 -17.82 0.83
N LEU A 288 -11.49 -16.97 -0.13
CA LEU A 288 -10.98 -15.62 0.13
C LEU A 288 -12.06 -14.71 0.71
N THR A 289 -13.29 -14.82 0.22
CA THR A 289 -14.43 -14.06 0.77
C THR A 289 -14.73 -14.50 2.20
N PHE A 290 -14.68 -15.81 2.46
CA PHE A 290 -14.78 -16.36 3.81
C PHE A 290 -13.68 -15.80 4.72
N ALA A 291 -12.42 -15.81 4.28
CA ALA A 291 -11.30 -15.27 5.04
C ALA A 291 -11.50 -13.77 5.36
N SER A 292 -11.96 -12.98 4.38
CA SER A 292 -12.26 -11.55 4.56
C SER A 292 -13.36 -11.32 5.61
N GLU A 293 -14.48 -12.03 5.51
CA GLU A 293 -15.58 -11.91 6.47
C GLU A 293 -15.20 -12.42 7.87
N TYR A 294 -14.40 -13.49 7.93
CA TYR A 294 -13.85 -14.00 9.20
C TYR A 294 -12.94 -12.96 9.87
N MET A 295 -12.08 -12.30 9.12
CA MET A 295 -11.21 -11.25 9.66
C MET A 295 -12.00 -10.04 10.17
N LYS A 296 -13.05 -9.63 9.46
CA LYS A 296 -13.97 -8.57 9.93
C LYS A 296 -14.69 -8.96 11.24
N ALA A 297 -15.15 -10.21 11.32
CA ALA A 297 -15.76 -10.73 12.55
C ALA A 297 -14.75 -10.79 13.70
N PHE A 298 -13.51 -11.21 13.43
CA PHE A 298 -12.43 -11.23 14.41
C PHE A 298 -12.07 -9.83 14.91
N GLU A 299 -12.02 -8.83 14.03
CA GLU A 299 -11.83 -7.42 14.39
C GLU A 299 -12.91 -6.97 15.36
N LYS A 300 -14.19 -7.26 15.05
CA LYS A 300 -15.33 -6.94 15.89
C LYS A 300 -15.26 -7.61 17.26
N ASP A 301 -15.08 -8.92 17.28
CA ASP A 301 -15.24 -9.72 18.50
C ASP A 301 -14.00 -9.73 19.39
N LYS A 302 -12.80 -9.57 18.83
CA LYS A 302 -11.56 -9.67 19.60
C LYS A 302 -10.88 -8.31 19.78
N VAL A 303 -10.62 -7.59 18.67
CA VAL A 303 -9.84 -6.35 18.71
C VAL A 303 -10.63 -5.22 19.33
N ALA A 304 -11.85 -4.95 18.89
CA ALA A 304 -12.66 -3.87 19.44
C ALA A 304 -13.00 -4.10 20.92
N LYS A 305 -13.34 -5.33 21.31
CA LYS A 305 -13.57 -5.69 22.72
C LYS A 305 -12.32 -5.56 23.58
N HIS A 306 -11.15 -5.95 23.06
CA HIS A 306 -9.89 -5.82 23.79
C HIS A 306 -9.53 -4.34 24.02
N ILE A 307 -9.73 -3.49 23.02
CA ILE A 307 -9.49 -2.04 23.13
C ILE A 307 -10.46 -1.41 24.15
N LEU A 308 -11.75 -1.77 24.11
CA LEU A 308 -12.73 -1.27 25.07
C LEU A 308 -12.39 -1.70 26.50
N LYS A 309 -12.02 -2.95 26.70
CA LYS A 309 -11.60 -3.47 28.02
C LYS A 309 -10.38 -2.74 28.57
N LYS A 310 -9.39 -2.46 27.73
CA LYS A 310 -8.21 -1.68 28.12
C LYS A 310 -8.54 -0.24 28.49
N ASN A 311 -9.60 0.33 27.91
CA ASN A 311 -10.12 1.66 28.25
C ASN A 311 -11.07 1.64 29.46
N GLY A 312 -11.18 0.54 30.19
CA GLY A 312 -11.99 0.41 31.40
C GLY A 312 -13.48 0.18 31.15
N ILE A 313 -13.88 -0.15 29.92
CA ILE A 313 -15.29 -0.40 29.53
C ILE A 313 -15.47 -1.92 29.38
N ASP A 314 -16.01 -2.56 30.41
CA ASP A 314 -16.31 -4.00 30.42
C ASP A 314 -17.81 -4.27 30.22
N GLU A 315 -18.13 -5.39 29.55
CA GLU A 315 -19.51 -5.86 29.32
C GLU A 315 -20.31 -6.04 30.62
N SER A 316 -19.61 -6.28 31.76
CA SER A 316 -20.19 -6.45 33.07
C SER A 316 -20.61 -5.15 33.77
N SER A 317 -20.15 -3.99 33.29
CA SER A 317 -20.36 -2.68 33.94
C SER A 317 -21.56 -1.90 33.40
N MET A 318 -22.21 -2.37 32.31
CA MET A 318 -23.27 -1.65 31.60
C MET A 318 -24.38 -2.58 31.13
N SER A 319 -25.54 -1.98 30.70
CA SER A 319 -26.59 -2.75 30.03
C SER A 319 -26.07 -3.28 28.66
N LYS A 320 -26.53 -4.46 28.28
CA LYS A 320 -26.09 -5.14 27.04
C LYS A 320 -26.33 -4.31 25.78
N GLU A 321 -27.37 -3.47 25.77
CA GLU A 321 -27.70 -2.57 24.66
C GLU A 321 -26.71 -1.40 24.57
N ALA A 322 -26.41 -0.75 25.69
CA ALA A 322 -25.47 0.36 25.76
C ALA A 322 -24.05 -0.09 25.39
N TYR A 323 -23.63 -1.30 25.83
CA TYR A 323 -22.35 -1.87 25.45
C TYR A 323 -22.25 -2.13 23.94
N ASN A 324 -23.30 -2.69 23.33
CA ASN A 324 -23.34 -2.94 21.88
C ASN A 324 -23.29 -1.66 21.06
N ASP A 325 -23.91 -0.57 21.52
CA ASP A 325 -23.84 0.73 20.85
C ASP A 325 -22.43 1.33 20.89
N ILE A 326 -21.77 1.23 22.04
CA ILE A 326 -20.37 1.68 22.18
C ILE A 326 -19.45 0.81 21.33
N LEU A 327 -19.66 -0.51 21.31
CA LEU A 327 -18.91 -1.45 20.48
C LEU A 327 -19.07 -1.13 18.99
N ASN A 328 -20.30 -0.87 18.53
CA ASN A 328 -20.57 -0.53 17.12
C ASN A 328 -19.93 0.83 16.76
N LYS A 329 -20.01 1.84 17.63
CA LYS A 329 -19.30 3.11 17.42
C LYS A 329 -17.80 2.92 17.32
N LYS A 330 -17.22 2.07 18.18
CA LYS A 330 -15.76 1.78 18.15
C LYS A 330 -15.34 1.03 16.88
N ILE A 331 -16.16 0.13 16.38
CA ILE A 331 -15.92 -0.57 15.12
C ILE A 331 -15.92 0.42 13.93
N ILE A 332 -16.91 1.32 13.89
CA ILE A 332 -16.99 2.36 12.86
C ILE A 332 -15.77 3.29 12.94
N GLU A 333 -15.35 3.64 14.16
CA GLU A 333 -14.14 4.44 14.38
C GLU A 333 -12.87 3.73 13.89
N LEU A 334 -12.72 2.42 14.17
CA LEU A 334 -11.59 1.62 13.68
C LEU A 334 -11.57 1.54 12.15
N GLN A 335 -12.73 1.41 11.51
CA GLN A 335 -12.86 1.38 10.05
C GLN A 335 -12.58 2.74 9.39
N ASN A 336 -13.01 3.84 10.02
CA ASN A 336 -12.83 5.20 9.47
C ASN A 336 -11.42 5.76 9.75
N ASN A 337 -10.84 5.43 10.91
CA ASN A 337 -9.54 5.92 11.36
C ASN A 337 -8.48 4.80 11.31
N GLN A 338 -8.32 4.18 10.16
CA GLN A 338 -7.27 3.19 9.94
C GLN A 338 -5.90 3.78 10.32
N GLY A 339 -5.19 3.09 11.21
CA GLY A 339 -3.84 3.47 11.66
C GLY A 339 -3.74 4.12 13.05
N ASP A 340 -4.82 4.57 13.67
CA ASP A 340 -4.76 5.15 15.03
C ASP A 340 -4.45 4.08 16.09
N ASN A 341 -4.86 2.85 15.85
CA ASN A 341 -4.65 1.70 16.72
C ASN A 341 -3.74 0.62 16.10
N ILE A 342 -2.74 1.02 15.32
CA ILE A 342 -1.86 0.11 14.56
C ILE A 342 -1.26 -1.01 15.41
N THR A 343 -0.98 -0.77 16.69
CA THR A 343 -0.45 -1.77 17.63
C THR A 343 -1.35 -2.98 17.80
N TYR A 344 -2.66 -2.83 17.55
CA TYR A 344 -3.66 -3.88 17.70
C TYR A 344 -4.20 -4.39 16.36
N THR A 345 -4.13 -3.56 15.31
CA THR A 345 -4.76 -3.83 14.00
C THR A 345 -3.77 -4.19 12.90
N TRP A 346 -2.45 -4.00 13.09
CA TRP A 346 -1.45 -4.18 12.05
C TRP A 346 -1.53 -5.51 11.29
N PHE A 347 -1.83 -6.60 12.02
CA PHE A 347 -1.96 -7.92 11.41
C PHE A 347 -3.24 -8.05 10.59
N LEU A 348 -4.36 -7.51 11.09
CA LEU A 348 -5.62 -7.45 10.34
C LEU A 348 -5.49 -6.60 9.08
N ASP A 349 -4.83 -5.45 9.20
CA ASP A 349 -4.56 -4.56 8.08
C ASP A 349 -3.65 -5.22 7.04
N LEU A 350 -2.62 -5.98 7.49
CA LEU A 350 -1.77 -6.78 6.60
C LEU A 350 -2.58 -7.81 5.83
N VAL A 351 -3.42 -8.57 6.52
CA VAL A 351 -4.24 -9.62 5.90
C VAL A 351 -5.24 -9.01 4.92
N THR A 352 -5.96 -7.97 5.31
CA THR A 352 -7.04 -7.40 4.50
C THR A 352 -6.53 -6.53 3.34
N MET A 353 -5.44 -5.78 3.54
CA MET A 353 -4.92 -4.85 2.53
C MET A 353 -3.88 -5.47 1.60
N CYS A 354 -3.18 -6.53 2.04
CA CYS A 354 -2.09 -7.16 1.29
C CYS A 354 -2.38 -8.62 0.99
N ILE A 355 -2.51 -9.49 1.99
CA ILE A 355 -2.57 -10.95 1.80
C ILE A 355 -3.81 -11.35 0.98
N ILE A 356 -5.00 -10.88 1.32
CA ILE A 356 -6.23 -11.24 0.60
C ILE A 356 -6.19 -10.81 -0.86
N PRO A 357 -5.88 -9.53 -1.23
CA PRO A 357 -5.77 -9.13 -2.63
C PRO A 357 -4.67 -9.87 -3.40
N VAL A 358 -3.48 -10.04 -2.81
CA VAL A 358 -2.37 -10.82 -3.39
C VAL A 358 -2.80 -12.25 -3.63
N SER A 359 -3.42 -12.90 -2.64
CA SER A 359 -3.95 -14.27 -2.80
C SER A 359 -5.05 -14.36 -3.85
N ALA A 360 -5.84 -13.31 -4.07
CA ALA A 360 -6.86 -13.29 -5.12
C ALA A 360 -6.24 -13.32 -6.51
N VAL A 361 -5.19 -12.55 -6.75
CA VAL A 361 -4.47 -12.56 -8.04
C VAL A 361 -3.71 -13.87 -8.24
N LEU A 362 -3.00 -14.35 -7.20
CA LEU A 362 -2.31 -15.64 -7.26
C LEU A 362 -3.26 -16.81 -7.48
N SER A 363 -4.46 -16.77 -6.87
CA SER A 363 -5.47 -17.82 -7.07
C SER A 363 -5.93 -17.91 -8.52
N PHE A 364 -6.05 -16.75 -9.19
CA PHE A 364 -6.41 -16.72 -10.61
C PHE A 364 -5.36 -17.44 -11.48
N LEU A 365 -4.07 -17.17 -11.23
CA LEU A 365 -2.98 -17.84 -11.93
C LEU A 365 -2.89 -19.33 -11.60
N LEU A 366 -3.04 -19.67 -10.32
CA LEU A 366 -3.04 -21.07 -9.88
C LEU A 366 -4.19 -21.84 -10.52
N CYS A 367 -5.37 -21.25 -10.62
CA CYS A 367 -6.53 -21.90 -11.24
C CYS A 367 -6.33 -22.10 -12.75
N ILE A 368 -5.70 -21.16 -13.45
CA ILE A 368 -5.32 -21.34 -14.86
C ILE A 368 -4.30 -22.47 -14.96
N TYR A 369 -3.27 -22.48 -14.13
CA TYR A 369 -2.26 -23.53 -14.13
C TYR A 369 -2.88 -24.92 -13.88
N ILE A 370 -3.77 -25.06 -12.88
CA ILE A 370 -4.46 -26.32 -12.59
C ILE A 370 -5.33 -26.75 -13.78
N ALA A 371 -6.06 -25.82 -14.39
CA ALA A 371 -6.91 -26.16 -15.53
C ALA A 371 -6.06 -26.64 -16.72
N THR A 372 -4.97 -25.95 -17.03
CA THR A 372 -4.06 -26.34 -18.14
C THR A 372 -3.28 -27.62 -17.85
N ASP A 373 -2.93 -27.89 -16.59
CA ASP A 373 -2.27 -29.13 -16.16
C ASP A 373 -3.18 -30.35 -16.37
N ILE A 374 -4.47 -30.19 -16.18
CA ILE A 374 -5.46 -31.25 -16.39
C ILE A 374 -5.47 -31.76 -17.83
N PHE A 375 -5.13 -30.92 -18.80
CA PHE A 375 -5.13 -31.21 -20.22
C PHE A 375 -3.71 -31.24 -20.84
N ASP A 376 -2.67 -31.27 -20.03
CA ASP A 376 -1.25 -31.19 -20.44
C ASP A 376 -0.90 -30.00 -21.36
N LEU A 377 -1.63 -28.88 -21.18
CA LEU A 377 -1.40 -27.64 -21.91
C LEU A 377 -0.47 -26.64 -21.19
N THR A 378 0.21 -27.10 -20.16
CA THR A 378 1.06 -26.24 -19.31
C THR A 378 2.18 -25.58 -20.07
N ALA A 379 2.78 -26.25 -21.06
CA ALA A 379 3.85 -25.70 -21.90
C ALA A 379 3.32 -24.50 -22.72
N MET A 380 2.19 -24.69 -23.43
CA MET A 380 1.55 -23.62 -24.20
C MET A 380 1.12 -22.44 -23.33
N CYS A 381 0.57 -22.73 -22.15
CA CYS A 381 0.19 -21.68 -21.20
C CYS A 381 1.39 -20.88 -20.71
N LYS A 382 2.50 -21.55 -20.38
CA LYS A 382 3.77 -20.87 -20.03
C LYS A 382 4.27 -19.98 -21.14
N ASP A 383 4.27 -20.45 -22.38
CA ASP A 383 4.73 -19.66 -23.52
C ASP A 383 3.87 -18.39 -23.68
N ILE A 384 2.54 -18.49 -23.66
CA ILE A 384 1.64 -17.34 -23.73
C ILE A 384 1.88 -16.37 -22.58
N PHE A 385 2.11 -16.89 -21.38
CA PHE A 385 2.21 -16.10 -20.17
C PHE A 385 3.53 -15.33 -20.06
N PHE A 386 4.64 -15.96 -20.51
CA PHE A 386 5.98 -15.36 -20.44
C PHE A 386 6.39 -14.64 -21.74
N THR A 387 5.79 -14.96 -22.88
CA THR A 387 6.10 -14.28 -24.13
C THR A 387 5.66 -12.82 -24.07
N ASN A 388 6.52 -11.94 -24.56
CA ASN A 388 6.20 -10.52 -24.65
C ASN A 388 5.19 -10.32 -25.79
N PHE A 389 3.97 -9.90 -25.48
CA PHE A 389 2.96 -9.55 -26.48
C PHE A 389 3.14 -8.12 -27.02
N LEU A 390 3.88 -7.29 -26.28
CA LEU A 390 4.33 -5.97 -26.71
C LEU A 390 5.85 -5.94 -26.51
N ASP A 391 6.58 -5.94 -27.60
CA ASP A 391 8.03 -5.78 -27.63
C ASP A 391 8.34 -4.61 -28.55
N ILE A 392 8.54 -3.45 -27.94
CA ILE A 392 8.94 -2.25 -28.66
C ILE A 392 10.42 -2.11 -28.44
N GLU A 393 11.21 -2.31 -29.51
CA GLU A 393 12.67 -2.16 -29.46
C GLU A 393 13.05 -0.83 -28.80
N ASP A 394 13.95 -0.90 -27.82
CA ASP A 394 14.46 0.24 -27.07
C ASP A 394 13.43 1.02 -26.21
N LEU A 395 12.21 0.53 -26.00
CA LEU A 395 11.22 1.21 -25.14
C LEU A 395 10.74 0.36 -23.98
N CYS A 396 10.07 -0.74 -24.23
CA CYS A 396 9.58 -1.63 -23.18
C CYS A 396 9.21 -3.02 -23.69
N GLN A 397 9.30 -3.98 -22.78
CA GLN A 397 8.87 -5.35 -23.01
C GLN A 397 7.74 -5.70 -22.05
N LEU A 398 6.57 -6.01 -22.58
CA LEU A 398 5.38 -6.31 -21.80
C LEU A 398 4.93 -7.76 -22.02
N SER A 399 4.88 -8.56 -20.95
CA SER A 399 4.29 -9.89 -20.91
C SER A 399 3.17 -9.95 -19.89
N LEU A 400 2.29 -10.93 -19.98
CA LEU A 400 1.24 -11.15 -18.96
C LEU A 400 1.83 -11.35 -17.57
N PHE A 401 2.95 -12.06 -17.47
CA PHE A 401 3.70 -12.24 -16.22
C PHE A 401 4.09 -10.90 -15.59
N LYS A 402 4.68 -9.99 -16.36
CA LYS A 402 5.09 -8.68 -15.87
C LYS A 402 3.92 -7.85 -15.37
N LEU A 403 2.77 -7.89 -16.07
CA LEU A 403 1.53 -7.21 -15.62
C LEU A 403 1.04 -7.74 -14.27
N VAL A 404 1.04 -9.06 -14.09
CA VAL A 404 0.64 -9.66 -12.82
C VAL A 404 1.59 -9.25 -11.70
N VAL A 405 2.90 -9.30 -11.93
CA VAL A 405 3.89 -8.88 -10.94
C VAL A 405 3.70 -7.40 -10.55
N VAL A 406 3.44 -6.51 -11.51
CA VAL A 406 3.11 -5.10 -11.23
C VAL A 406 1.89 -5.00 -10.32
N LEU A 407 0.82 -5.74 -10.64
CA LEU A 407 -0.42 -5.73 -9.83
C LEU A 407 -0.19 -6.28 -8.41
N GLU A 408 0.58 -7.36 -8.26
CA GLU A 408 0.91 -7.93 -6.94
C GLU A 408 1.70 -6.94 -6.07
N PHE A 409 2.73 -6.33 -6.65
CA PHE A 409 3.55 -5.35 -5.93
C PHE A 409 2.78 -4.06 -5.60
N TYR A 410 1.74 -3.70 -6.38
CA TYR A 410 0.86 -2.60 -6.02
C TYR A 410 0.22 -2.78 -4.64
N PHE A 411 -0.30 -3.97 -4.33
CA PHE A 411 -0.91 -4.25 -3.03
C PHE A 411 0.14 -4.24 -1.90
N ILE A 412 1.34 -4.75 -2.18
CA ILE A 412 2.46 -4.75 -1.22
C ILE A 412 2.88 -3.30 -0.91
N PHE A 413 3.12 -2.48 -1.93
CA PHE A 413 3.52 -1.07 -1.75
C PHE A 413 2.41 -0.23 -1.12
N ARG A 414 1.15 -0.52 -1.42
CA ARG A 414 0.00 0.09 -0.75
C ARG A 414 0.02 -0.18 0.76
N PHE A 415 0.28 -1.42 1.16
CA PHE A 415 0.41 -1.78 2.57
C PHE A 415 1.64 -1.13 3.22
N ILE A 416 2.79 -1.12 2.55
CA ILE A 416 4.01 -0.45 3.02
C ILE A 416 3.75 1.04 3.26
N SER A 417 3.12 1.74 2.32
CA SER A 417 2.74 3.15 2.45
C SER A 417 1.81 3.38 3.65
N TYR A 418 0.82 2.51 3.84
CA TYR A 418 -0.06 2.54 4.99
C TYR A 418 0.71 2.32 6.31
N LEU A 419 1.59 1.32 6.35
CA LEU A 419 2.39 0.98 7.53
C LEU A 419 3.26 2.16 7.99
N PHE A 420 4.03 2.76 7.09
CA PHE A 420 4.90 3.89 7.44
C PHE A 420 4.12 5.09 7.94
N ARG A 421 3.00 5.44 7.31
CA ARG A 421 2.13 6.54 7.75
C ARG A 421 1.53 6.28 9.12
N SER A 422 1.08 5.05 9.36
CA SER A 422 0.46 4.66 10.63
C SER A 422 1.47 4.60 11.78
N VAL A 423 2.67 4.08 11.53
CA VAL A 423 3.77 4.07 12.52
C VAL A 423 4.20 5.49 12.87
N TYR A 424 4.38 6.36 11.87
CA TYR A 424 4.71 7.77 12.11
C TYR A 424 3.63 8.47 12.92
N LYS A 425 2.35 8.28 12.57
CA LYS A 425 1.21 8.85 13.32
C LYS A 425 1.20 8.34 14.75
N HIS A 426 1.37 7.04 14.97
CA HIS A 426 1.40 6.44 16.31
C HIS A 426 2.55 6.99 17.16
N TRP A 427 3.76 7.09 16.59
CA TRP A 427 4.93 7.63 17.28
C TRP A 427 4.72 9.08 17.72
N LYS A 428 4.13 9.90 16.86
CA LYS A 428 3.88 11.31 17.13
C LYS A 428 2.77 11.51 18.18
N LEU A 429 1.68 10.73 18.11
CA LEU A 429 0.54 10.79 19.01
C LEU A 429 0.87 10.35 20.46
N LYS A 430 1.80 9.42 20.62
CA LYS A 430 2.20 8.92 21.94
C LYS A 430 2.84 9.99 22.83
N ASN A 431 3.39 11.05 22.24
CA ASN A 431 4.25 12.00 22.95
C ASN A 431 3.59 13.34 23.34
N LYS A 432 2.36 13.72 22.86
CA LYS A 432 1.74 15.02 23.19
C LYS A 432 0.22 15.08 22.96
N GLN A 433 -0.47 15.91 23.76
CA GLN A 433 -1.82 16.42 23.46
C GLN A 433 -1.73 17.37 22.25
N LEU A 434 -2.42 17.04 21.15
CA LEU A 434 -2.28 17.74 19.87
C LEU A 434 -2.92 19.12 19.85
N HIS A 435 -2.12 20.16 19.60
CA HIS A 435 -2.60 21.43 19.07
C HIS A 435 -2.86 21.35 17.55
N GLU A 436 -3.75 22.19 17.00
CA GLU A 436 -4.12 22.20 15.56
C GLU A 436 -2.92 22.34 14.59
N ILE A 437 -1.88 23.06 15.00
CA ILE A 437 -0.64 23.24 14.22
C ILE A 437 0.10 21.91 13.97
N GLU A 438 -0.02 20.94 14.90
CA GLU A 438 0.62 19.64 14.75
C GLU A 438 -0.11 18.71 13.76
N ARG A 439 -1.42 18.89 13.56
CA ARG A 439 -2.18 18.16 12.54
C ARG A 439 -1.72 18.48 11.11
N SER A 440 -1.41 19.75 10.83
CA SER A 440 -0.85 20.17 9.53
C SER A 440 0.47 19.48 9.22
N ASN A 441 1.36 19.38 10.21
CA ASN A 441 2.67 18.73 10.04
C ASN A 441 2.56 17.22 9.79
N ILE A 442 1.58 16.53 10.41
CA ILE A 442 1.33 15.10 10.18
C ILE A 442 0.88 14.86 8.73
N THR A 443 0.02 15.71 8.20
CA THR A 443 -0.45 15.60 6.80
C THR A 443 0.68 15.78 5.80
N LEU A 444 1.56 16.76 6.02
CA LEU A 444 2.72 16.99 5.16
C LEU A 444 3.66 15.77 5.12
N VAL A 445 3.99 15.20 6.29
CA VAL A 445 4.87 14.01 6.36
C VAL A 445 4.20 12.80 5.75
N ASN A 446 2.90 12.60 5.96
CA ASN A 446 2.15 11.51 5.33
C ASN A 446 2.16 11.60 3.80
N ASN A 447 2.05 12.80 3.24
CA ASN A 447 2.14 13.02 1.79
C ASN A 447 3.56 12.74 1.29
N LEU A 448 4.59 13.17 2.04
CA LEU A 448 5.99 12.89 1.70
C LEU A 448 6.27 11.37 1.68
N ILE A 449 5.84 10.64 2.71
CA ILE A 449 5.95 9.18 2.77
C ILE A 449 5.27 8.55 1.54
N SER A 450 4.08 9.03 1.18
CA SER A 450 3.37 8.52 0.00
C SER A 450 4.15 8.75 -1.28
N ILE A 451 4.68 9.97 -1.50
CA ILE A 451 5.48 10.31 -2.68
C ILE A 451 6.71 9.41 -2.79
N VAL A 452 7.44 9.21 -1.68
CA VAL A 452 8.64 8.35 -1.66
C VAL A 452 8.28 6.90 -1.99
N VAL A 453 7.29 6.33 -1.32
CA VAL A 453 6.90 4.92 -1.52
C VAL A 453 6.40 4.67 -2.94
N TRP A 454 5.54 5.55 -3.47
CA TRP A 454 5.03 5.42 -4.84
C TRP A 454 6.10 5.73 -5.89
N GLY A 455 7.06 6.62 -5.58
CA GLY A 455 8.23 6.87 -6.42
C GLY A 455 9.12 5.62 -6.55
N ILE A 456 9.39 4.91 -5.45
CA ILE A 456 10.13 3.64 -5.46
C ILE A 456 9.36 2.58 -6.26
N TYR A 457 8.04 2.49 -6.08
CA TYR A 457 7.19 1.59 -6.86
C TYR A 457 7.26 1.89 -8.36
N PHE A 458 7.23 3.16 -8.75
CA PHE A 458 7.36 3.57 -10.15
C PHE A 458 8.72 3.16 -10.74
N ILE A 459 9.82 3.35 -10.00
CA ILE A 459 11.15 2.91 -10.42
C ILE A 459 11.18 1.37 -10.57
N PHE A 460 10.56 0.65 -9.65
CA PHE A 460 10.43 -0.80 -9.74
C PHE A 460 9.67 -1.25 -10.99
N ILE A 461 8.58 -0.57 -11.37
CA ILE A 461 7.85 -0.84 -12.62
C ILE A 461 8.75 -0.65 -13.83
N LEU A 462 9.49 0.47 -13.90
CA LEU A 462 10.41 0.74 -15.02
C LEU A 462 11.49 -0.35 -15.16
N PHE A 463 12.02 -0.83 -14.04
CA PHE A 463 12.97 -1.93 -14.01
C PHE A 463 12.35 -3.24 -14.50
N LEU A 464 11.12 -3.56 -14.05
CA LEU A 464 10.42 -4.79 -14.45
C LEU A 464 10.07 -4.81 -15.93
N LEU A 465 9.66 -3.67 -16.49
CA LEU A 465 9.34 -3.50 -17.91
C LEU A 465 10.59 -3.49 -18.80
N GLN A 466 11.78 -3.60 -18.20
CA GLN A 466 13.07 -3.58 -18.91
C GLN A 466 13.25 -2.32 -19.77
N VAL A 467 12.76 -1.17 -19.27
CA VAL A 467 12.99 0.12 -19.92
C VAL A 467 14.51 0.36 -20.01
N PRO A 468 15.05 0.77 -21.17
CA PRO A 468 16.48 1.00 -21.35
C PRO A 468 17.05 1.94 -20.30
N LYS A 469 18.22 1.61 -19.79
CA LYS A 469 18.90 2.42 -18.76
C LYS A 469 19.12 3.87 -19.23
N SER A 470 19.35 4.09 -20.53
CA SER A 470 19.46 5.40 -21.14
C SER A 470 18.18 6.23 -20.96
N GLY A 471 17.02 5.64 -21.25
CA GLY A 471 15.72 6.30 -21.08
C GLY A 471 15.41 6.64 -19.62
N ILE A 472 15.66 5.68 -18.70
CA ILE A 472 15.50 5.93 -17.26
C ILE A 472 16.45 7.03 -16.80
N SER A 473 17.70 7.04 -17.27
CA SER A 473 18.69 8.06 -16.91
C SER A 473 18.27 9.45 -17.37
N ILE A 474 17.74 9.59 -18.57
CA ILE A 474 17.26 10.88 -19.10
C ILE A 474 16.07 11.42 -18.26
N VAL A 475 15.08 10.56 -18.00
CA VAL A 475 13.91 10.94 -17.18
C VAL A 475 14.32 11.27 -15.75
N THR A 476 15.20 10.45 -15.15
CA THR A 476 15.70 10.68 -13.79
C THR A 476 16.53 11.94 -13.70
N ALA A 477 17.40 12.19 -14.68
CA ALA A 477 18.20 13.43 -14.75
C ALA A 477 17.29 14.66 -14.90
N GLY A 478 16.27 14.62 -15.75
CA GLY A 478 15.28 15.67 -15.91
C GLY A 478 14.49 15.94 -14.61
N LEU A 479 14.02 14.90 -13.96
CA LEU A 479 13.34 14.98 -12.67
C LEU A 479 14.25 15.52 -11.57
N ALA A 480 15.48 15.00 -11.46
CA ALA A 480 16.48 15.48 -10.48
C ALA A 480 16.82 16.95 -10.68
N THR A 481 17.02 17.37 -11.93
CA THR A 481 17.27 18.75 -12.30
C THR A 481 16.08 19.64 -11.95
N GLY A 482 14.87 19.25 -12.35
CA GLY A 482 13.64 19.98 -12.03
C GLY A 482 13.39 20.11 -10.52
N LEU A 483 13.56 19.03 -9.77
CA LEU A 483 13.45 19.02 -8.32
C LEU A 483 14.56 19.88 -7.67
N GLY A 484 15.79 19.79 -8.17
CA GLY A 484 16.91 20.62 -7.72
C GLY A 484 16.64 22.10 -7.88
N PHE A 485 16.09 22.53 -9.02
CA PHE A 485 15.67 23.90 -9.23
C PHE A 485 14.51 24.31 -8.32
N ALA A 486 13.50 23.48 -8.16
CA ALA A 486 12.37 23.75 -7.27
C ALA A 486 12.79 23.86 -5.79
N MET A 487 13.79 23.10 -5.36
CA MET A 487 14.31 23.11 -3.98
C MET A 487 15.46 24.10 -3.76
N ARG A 488 15.92 24.79 -4.79
CA ARG A 488 17.09 25.68 -4.72
C ARG A 488 17.06 26.65 -3.54
N ASP A 489 15.95 27.34 -3.37
CA ASP A 489 15.82 28.35 -2.31
C ASP A 489 15.79 27.70 -0.92
N MET A 490 15.19 26.56 -0.77
CA MET A 490 15.19 25.80 0.48
C MET A 490 16.61 25.32 0.85
N ILE A 491 17.34 24.79 -0.12
CA ILE A 491 18.73 24.34 0.05
C ILE A 491 19.63 25.53 0.38
N ASN A 492 19.49 26.65 -0.31
CA ASN A 492 20.23 27.86 -0.03
C ASN A 492 19.98 28.36 1.40
N ASN A 493 18.73 28.47 1.82
CA ASN A 493 18.41 28.89 3.19
C ASN A 493 19.01 27.96 4.24
N PHE A 494 19.01 26.63 4.01
CA PHE A 494 19.63 25.68 4.90
C PHE A 494 21.15 25.90 5.06
N PHE A 495 21.88 25.98 3.95
CA PHE A 495 23.33 26.19 3.99
C PHE A 495 23.71 27.56 4.55
N TYR A 496 22.97 28.62 4.19
CA TYR A 496 23.21 29.96 4.75
C TYR A 496 22.85 29.99 6.24
N GLY A 497 21.83 29.25 6.70
CA GLY A 497 21.52 29.13 8.12
C GLY A 497 22.68 28.53 8.91
N ILE A 498 23.27 27.43 8.43
CA ILE A 498 24.47 26.85 9.04
C ILE A 498 25.62 27.83 9.06
N THR A 499 25.86 28.52 7.94
CA THR A 499 26.97 29.52 7.84
C THR A 499 26.75 30.70 8.75
N LEU A 500 25.53 31.19 8.91
CA LEU A 500 25.20 32.26 9.87
C LEU A 500 25.49 31.82 11.31
N MET A 501 25.10 30.60 11.69
CA MET A 501 25.35 30.02 13.03
C MET A 501 26.84 29.88 13.33
N THR A 502 27.66 29.50 12.34
CA THR A 502 29.09 29.20 12.56
C THR A 502 29.95 30.43 12.84
N GLY A 503 29.43 31.65 12.65
CA GLY A 503 30.29 32.74 13.00
C GLY A 503 29.78 34.15 12.74
N ARG A 504 28.75 34.41 11.95
CA ARG A 504 28.31 35.75 11.63
C ARG A 504 27.29 36.35 12.59
N VAL A 505 26.36 35.54 13.08
CA VAL A 505 25.27 35.94 13.97
C VAL A 505 25.07 34.90 15.04
N ARG A 506 24.78 35.30 16.27
CA ARG A 506 24.46 34.40 17.40
C ARG A 506 23.09 34.74 17.97
N VAL A 507 22.44 33.80 18.56
CA VAL A 507 21.23 34.04 19.34
C VAL A 507 21.58 35.00 20.48
N GLY A 508 20.81 36.07 20.64
CA GLY A 508 21.07 37.13 21.58
C GLY A 508 21.77 38.37 20.99
N ASP A 509 22.33 38.29 19.77
CA ASP A 509 22.91 39.46 19.12
C ASP A 509 21.83 40.48 18.75
N PHE A 510 22.16 41.80 18.88
CA PHE A 510 21.37 42.87 18.27
C PHE A 510 21.90 43.14 16.86
N ILE A 511 21.06 43.02 15.88
CA ILE A 511 21.41 43.29 14.49
C ILE A 511 20.43 44.29 13.87
N GLU A 512 20.93 44.98 12.85
CA GLU A 512 20.15 45.90 12.01
C GLU A 512 20.32 45.47 10.54
N CYS A 513 19.22 45.10 9.90
CA CYS A 513 19.17 44.68 8.50
C CYS A 513 17.93 45.28 7.83
N ASP A 514 18.09 45.91 6.66
CA ASP A 514 17.00 46.57 5.92
C ASP A 514 16.18 47.56 6.76
N GLY A 515 16.83 48.30 7.68
CA GLY A 515 16.14 49.23 8.57
C GLY A 515 15.43 48.59 9.75
N VAL A 516 15.35 47.27 9.79
CA VAL A 516 14.77 46.52 10.93
C VAL A 516 15.87 46.26 11.95
N ARG A 517 15.66 46.73 13.16
CA ARG A 517 16.56 46.56 14.29
C ARG A 517 15.92 45.66 15.34
N GLY A 518 16.60 44.60 15.75
CA GLY A 518 16.07 43.68 16.74
C GLY A 518 17.13 42.76 17.34
N LYS A 519 16.72 42.03 18.39
CA LYS A 519 17.51 40.99 19.05
C LYS A 519 17.22 39.63 18.39
N VAL A 520 18.25 38.92 18.02
CA VAL A 520 18.11 37.57 17.45
C VAL A 520 17.57 36.62 18.50
N GLU A 521 16.36 36.12 18.32
CA GLU A 521 15.69 35.16 19.21
C GLU A 521 16.07 33.72 18.87
N SER A 522 15.99 33.39 17.58
CA SER A 522 16.28 32.05 17.09
C SER A 522 16.82 32.06 15.68
N ILE A 523 17.65 31.06 15.36
CA ILE A 523 18.12 30.77 14.01
C ILE A 523 17.69 29.36 13.68
N THR A 524 16.76 29.24 12.72
CA THR A 524 16.28 27.96 12.21
C THR A 524 17.01 27.58 10.92
N TYR A 525 16.74 26.40 10.38
CA TYR A 525 17.30 25.97 9.08
C TYR A 525 16.81 26.83 7.90
N GLN A 526 15.72 27.57 8.05
CA GLN A 526 15.13 28.36 6.96
C GLN A 526 15.21 29.87 7.19
N SER A 527 15.08 30.33 8.44
CA SER A 527 14.99 31.75 8.79
C SER A 527 15.66 32.07 10.11
N THR A 528 16.09 33.30 10.23
CA THR A 528 16.55 33.94 11.47
C THR A 528 15.44 34.87 11.96
N GLN A 529 15.02 34.72 13.20
CA GLN A 529 13.95 35.51 13.81
C GLN A 529 14.53 36.55 14.72
N LEU A 530 14.05 37.78 14.55
CA LEU A 530 14.40 38.93 15.38
C LEU A 530 13.19 39.42 16.16
N ILE A 531 13.39 39.73 17.44
CA ILE A 531 12.41 40.48 18.23
C ILE A 531 12.83 41.97 18.15
N THR A 532 11.95 42.79 17.62
CA THR A 532 12.14 44.25 17.55
C THR A 532 11.79 44.91 18.87
N LEU A 533 12.16 46.19 19.06
CA LEU A 533 11.91 46.93 20.32
C LEU A 533 10.43 47.13 20.61
N ASP A 534 9.57 47.12 19.61
CA ASP A 534 8.11 47.16 19.71
C ASP A 534 7.45 45.79 19.97
N GLY A 535 8.28 44.75 20.18
CA GLY A 535 7.81 43.39 20.51
C GLY A 535 7.39 42.57 19.31
N CYS A 536 7.54 43.03 18.08
CA CYS A 536 7.21 42.26 16.89
C CYS A 536 8.30 41.23 16.57
N VAL A 537 7.88 40.06 16.09
CA VAL A 537 8.81 39.06 15.57
C VAL A 537 8.94 39.24 14.06
N VAL A 538 10.12 39.52 13.59
CA VAL A 538 10.46 39.64 12.16
C VAL A 538 11.33 38.47 11.75
N ALA A 539 10.88 37.67 10.77
CA ALA A 539 11.62 36.52 10.24
C ALA A 539 12.31 36.89 8.92
N PHE A 540 13.63 36.88 8.91
CA PHE A 540 14.41 36.97 7.69
C PHE A 540 14.75 35.59 7.16
N LEU A 541 14.56 35.31 5.87
CA LEU A 541 15.13 34.14 5.25
C LEU A 541 16.64 34.15 5.39
N ASN A 542 17.25 33.04 5.73
CA ASN A 542 18.69 32.95 5.95
C ASN A 542 19.49 33.41 4.71
N SER A 543 19.00 33.06 3.51
CA SER A 543 19.60 33.55 2.25
C SER A 543 19.61 35.07 2.15
N THR A 544 18.51 35.72 2.54
CA THR A 544 18.38 37.17 2.51
C THR A 544 19.34 37.83 3.49
N LEU A 545 19.36 37.32 4.74
CA LEU A 545 20.26 37.88 5.77
C LEU A 545 21.74 37.67 5.43
N PHE A 546 22.08 36.54 4.79
CA PHE A 546 23.46 36.24 4.41
C PHE A 546 23.96 37.09 3.24
N THR A 547 23.11 37.34 2.25
CA THR A 547 23.47 38.09 1.03
C THR A 547 23.40 39.59 1.19
N LYS A 548 22.60 40.08 2.14
CA LYS A 548 22.51 41.53 2.45
C LYS A 548 23.56 41.98 3.46
N THR A 549 23.86 43.25 3.41
CA THR A 549 24.70 43.91 4.43
C THR A 549 23.86 44.12 5.67
N PHE A 550 24.33 43.64 6.80
CA PHE A 550 23.72 43.89 8.11
C PHE A 550 24.78 44.40 9.09
N LYS A 551 24.35 45.18 10.08
CA LYS A 551 25.19 45.66 11.18
C LYS A 551 24.94 44.76 12.38
N ASN A 552 26.00 44.14 12.93
CA ASN A 552 25.92 43.48 14.25
C ASN A 552 26.40 44.48 15.32
N LEU A 553 25.48 44.93 16.14
CA LEU A 553 25.69 45.98 17.11
C LEU A 553 26.31 45.50 18.42
N THR A 554 26.23 44.20 18.70
CA THR A 554 26.67 43.64 19.99
C THR A 554 27.97 42.86 19.90
N ARG A 555 28.37 42.41 18.71
CA ARG A 555 29.49 41.48 18.53
C ARG A 555 30.87 42.06 18.91
N ASN A 556 31.10 43.36 18.72
CA ASN A 556 32.39 43.96 19.03
C ASN A 556 32.53 44.21 20.55
N HIS A 557 31.79 45.15 21.10
CA HIS A 557 31.81 45.49 22.54
C HIS A 557 30.42 45.66 23.16
N GLY A 558 29.38 45.75 22.34
CA GLY A 558 27.97 45.89 22.74
C GLY A 558 27.55 47.31 23.05
N TYR A 559 28.38 48.29 22.71
CA TYR A 559 28.08 49.73 22.86
C TYR A 559 27.97 50.37 21.48
N GLU A 560 27.03 51.31 21.36
CA GLU A 560 26.77 52.10 20.17
C GLU A 560 27.07 53.56 20.44
N LEU A 561 27.74 54.24 19.49
CA LEU A 561 27.98 55.69 19.56
C LEU A 561 26.68 56.44 19.29
N VAL A 562 26.27 57.23 20.25
CA VAL A 562 25.08 58.08 20.13
C VAL A 562 25.49 59.51 20.14
N LYS A 563 24.95 60.35 19.24
CA LYS A 563 25.06 61.75 19.17
C LYS A 563 23.80 62.46 19.63
N LEU A 564 23.85 63.25 20.67
CA LEU A 564 22.70 63.96 21.24
C LEU A 564 22.83 65.41 20.85
N PRO A 565 21.96 65.99 20.02
CA PRO A 565 21.97 67.36 19.64
C PRO A 565 21.58 68.24 20.82
N VAL A 566 22.29 69.36 20.98
CA VAL A 566 22.04 70.36 22.03
C VAL A 566 22.21 71.77 21.38
N GLY A 567 21.15 72.56 21.43
CA GLY A 567 21.19 73.99 20.96
C GLY A 567 21.27 74.97 22.14
N VAL A 568 22.19 75.84 22.06
CA VAL A 568 22.32 76.94 23.06
C VAL A 568 22.27 78.32 22.38
N ALA A 569 21.91 79.36 23.09
CA ALA A 569 21.79 80.70 22.52
C ALA A 569 23.13 81.22 22.02
N TYR A 570 23.10 82.09 20.99
CA TYR A 570 24.29 82.81 20.50
C TYR A 570 24.85 83.70 21.62
N GLY A 571 26.17 83.70 21.74
CA GLY A 571 26.90 84.45 22.81
C GLY A 571 27.14 83.56 24.05
N THR A 572 26.67 82.32 24.09
CA THR A 572 26.97 81.41 25.19
C THR A 572 28.41 80.91 25.13
N ASP A 573 29.09 80.84 26.26
CA ASP A 573 30.44 80.27 26.38
C ASP A 573 30.40 78.76 26.17
N VAL A 574 30.79 78.30 24.97
CA VAL A 574 30.79 76.96 24.54
C VAL A 574 31.67 76.02 25.41
N GLU A 575 32.82 76.54 25.89
CA GLU A 575 33.73 75.80 26.77
C GLU A 575 33.11 75.53 28.14
N LYS A 576 32.37 76.46 28.68
CA LYS A 576 31.62 76.33 29.92
C LYS A 576 30.51 75.27 29.73
N VAL A 577 29.74 75.37 28.66
CA VAL A 577 28.70 74.40 28.32
C VAL A 577 29.28 73.01 28.19
N ARG A 578 30.40 72.85 27.48
CA ARG A 578 31.10 71.60 27.30
C ARG A 578 31.41 70.90 28.65
N LYS A 579 32.09 71.64 29.55
CA LYS A 579 32.48 71.11 30.88
C LYS A 579 31.27 70.69 31.71
N ILE A 580 30.20 71.48 31.74
CA ILE A 580 28.99 71.20 32.47
C ILE A 580 28.29 69.91 31.97
N LEU A 581 28.17 69.84 30.66
CA LEU A 581 27.50 68.68 30.06
C LEU A 581 28.33 67.37 30.20
N GLU A 582 29.65 67.43 30.03
CA GLU A 582 30.55 66.30 30.20
C GLU A 582 30.52 65.77 31.64
N GLU A 583 30.51 66.65 32.64
CA GLU A 583 30.45 66.34 34.07
C GLU A 583 29.09 65.69 34.42
N LYS A 584 27.97 66.35 34.02
CA LYS A 584 26.61 65.83 34.32
C LYS A 584 26.29 64.50 33.63
N LEU A 585 26.66 64.39 32.35
CA LEU A 585 26.49 63.13 31.62
C LEU A 585 27.42 62.01 32.17
N GLY A 586 28.58 62.45 32.75
CA GLY A 586 29.46 61.51 33.43
C GLY A 586 28.81 60.77 34.62
N GLN A 587 27.81 61.35 35.26
CA GLN A 587 27.07 60.71 36.33
C GLN A 587 26.32 59.38 35.85
N LEU A 588 25.90 59.31 34.57
CA LEU A 588 25.28 58.16 33.98
C LEU A 588 26.24 56.94 33.96
N ARG A 589 27.54 57.08 34.14
CA ARG A 589 28.52 55.99 34.22
C ARG A 589 28.34 55.14 35.46
N ALA A 590 27.80 55.68 36.53
CA ALA A 590 27.53 54.97 37.76
C ALA A 590 26.33 54.02 37.66
N GLU A 591 25.44 54.29 36.66
CA GLU A 591 24.23 53.47 36.44
C GLU A 591 24.61 52.18 35.72
N LYS A 592 24.21 51.06 36.30
CA LYS A 592 24.35 49.70 35.72
C LYS A 592 22.98 49.10 35.53
N THR A 593 22.77 48.49 34.40
CA THR A 593 21.61 47.62 34.20
C THR A 593 22.13 46.21 33.91
N GLY A 594 22.00 45.31 34.86
CA GLY A 594 22.63 44.00 34.79
C GLY A 594 24.13 44.01 35.03
N VAL A 595 24.87 43.18 34.29
CA VAL A 595 26.33 42.93 34.52
C VAL A 595 27.19 44.05 33.92
N LYS A 596 26.75 44.70 32.81
CA LYS A 596 27.51 45.73 32.08
C LYS A 596 27.05 47.14 32.48
N PRO A 597 27.97 48.13 32.57
CA PRO A 597 27.59 49.53 32.75
C PRO A 597 26.82 50.02 31.50
N ASN A 598 25.90 50.96 31.71
CA ASN A 598 25.10 51.53 30.62
C ASN A 598 25.89 52.38 29.63
N ILE A 599 26.99 52.95 30.09
CA ILE A 599 27.95 53.74 29.25
C ILE A 599 29.31 53.02 29.30
N ASP A 600 29.99 52.95 28.16
CA ASP A 600 31.32 52.34 28.05
C ASP A 600 32.33 53.07 28.95
N PRO A 601 32.89 52.40 29.94
CA PRO A 601 33.83 53.03 30.87
C PRO A 601 35.17 53.43 30.21
N SER A 602 35.54 52.75 29.13
CA SER A 602 36.79 52.99 28.40
C SER A 602 36.75 54.17 27.48
N LYS A 603 35.58 54.73 27.20
CA LYS A 603 35.37 55.83 26.25
C LYS A 603 34.95 57.11 26.98
N GLN A 604 35.54 58.26 26.58
CA GLN A 604 35.17 59.57 27.15
C GLN A 604 33.83 60.04 26.57
N ILE A 605 33.03 60.68 27.41
CA ILE A 605 31.89 61.49 26.98
C ILE A 605 32.46 62.86 26.56
N SER A 606 32.16 63.29 25.37
CA SER A 606 32.71 64.53 24.81
C SER A 606 31.61 65.37 24.13
N VAL A 607 31.70 66.66 24.26
CA VAL A 607 30.75 67.56 23.61
C VAL A 607 31.52 68.32 22.52
N TYR A 608 30.98 68.25 21.30
CA TYR A 608 31.58 68.87 20.12
C TYR A 608 30.68 69.98 19.58
N PHE A 609 31.30 70.96 18.99
CA PHE A 609 30.62 71.95 18.20
C PHE A 609 30.18 71.33 16.88
N ASN A 610 28.91 71.51 16.50
CA ASN A 610 28.38 70.94 15.26
C ASN A 610 28.38 72.00 14.14
N ASP A 611 27.52 72.98 14.30
CA ASP A 611 27.33 74.06 13.30
C ASP A 611 26.64 75.26 13.94
N PHE A 612 26.50 76.32 13.14
CA PHE A 612 25.73 77.55 13.45
C PHE A 612 24.29 77.31 12.91
N GLY A 613 23.33 77.19 13.77
CA GLY A 613 21.90 77.02 13.39
C GLY A 613 21.23 78.45 13.27
N ASP A 614 20.01 78.46 12.69
CA ASP A 614 19.26 79.70 12.44
C ASP A 614 18.98 80.52 13.72
N SER A 615 18.88 79.87 14.87
CA SER A 615 18.52 80.45 16.15
C SER A 615 19.41 80.01 17.32
N SER A 616 20.35 79.06 17.09
CA SER A 616 21.17 78.43 18.11
C SER A 616 22.57 78.08 17.64
N VAL A 617 23.51 78.02 18.57
CA VAL A 617 24.77 77.34 18.39
C VAL A 617 24.52 75.87 18.67
N ASN A 618 24.70 75.05 17.64
CA ASN A 618 24.41 73.59 17.71
C ASN A 618 25.68 72.87 18.18
N LEU A 619 25.52 72.17 19.27
CA LEU A 619 26.50 71.23 19.84
C LEU A 619 25.95 69.83 19.76
N TYR A 620 26.80 68.80 19.87
CA TYR A 620 26.34 67.44 20.13
C TYR A 620 27.22 66.79 21.19
N ALA A 621 26.52 66.12 22.14
CA ALA A 621 27.17 65.24 23.11
C ALA A 621 27.33 63.89 22.54
N VAL A 622 28.51 63.32 22.61
CA VAL A 622 28.83 61.96 22.10
C VAL A 622 29.07 61.00 23.27
N MET A 623 28.40 59.94 23.27
CA MET A 623 28.56 58.86 24.27
C MET A 623 28.37 57.47 23.68
N TRP A 624 29.05 56.48 24.25
CA TRP A 624 28.94 55.08 23.88
C TRP A 624 27.97 54.39 24.83
N ILE A 625 26.75 54.08 24.35
CA ILE A 625 25.66 53.57 25.16
C ILE A 625 25.45 52.05 24.87
N LEU A 626 25.18 51.27 25.91
CA LEU A 626 24.86 49.85 25.77
C LEU A 626 23.63 49.68 24.87
N VAL A 627 23.75 48.87 23.80
CA VAL A 627 22.76 48.71 22.74
C VAL A 627 21.38 48.32 23.28
N GLU A 628 21.31 47.43 24.29
CA GLU A 628 20.08 46.94 24.89
C GLU A 628 19.28 48.05 25.59
N ASN A 629 19.97 49.03 26.21
CA ASN A 629 19.36 50.09 27.03
C ASN A 629 19.35 51.45 26.35
N LYS A 630 19.72 51.52 25.06
CA LYS A 630 19.88 52.76 24.31
C LYS A 630 18.70 53.73 24.51
N PHE A 631 17.46 53.24 24.35
CA PHE A 631 16.27 54.06 24.42
C PHE A 631 16.13 54.78 25.77
N VAL A 632 16.28 54.00 26.86
CA VAL A 632 16.15 54.55 28.24
C VAL A 632 17.25 55.52 28.57
N ILE A 633 18.50 55.18 28.23
CA ILE A 633 19.66 56.02 28.53
C ILE A 633 19.68 57.30 27.72
N VAL A 634 19.28 57.25 26.45
CA VAL A 634 19.13 58.46 25.61
C VAL A 634 18.09 59.41 26.19
N SER A 635 16.96 58.90 26.67
CA SER A 635 15.93 59.74 27.33
C SER A 635 16.45 60.38 28.60
N LYS A 636 17.09 59.63 29.49
CA LYS A 636 17.72 60.15 30.71
C LYS A 636 18.84 61.20 30.41
N ALA A 637 19.65 60.92 29.42
CA ALA A 637 20.71 61.83 29.02
C ALA A 637 20.16 63.18 28.52
N LYS A 638 19.07 63.18 27.73
CA LYS A 638 18.42 64.44 27.28
C LYS A 638 17.82 65.20 28.45
N GLU A 639 17.21 64.50 29.40
CA GLU A 639 16.68 65.09 30.64
C GLU A 639 17.78 65.71 31.48
N LEU A 640 18.93 65.03 31.66
CA LEU A 640 20.11 65.61 32.34
C LEU A 640 20.68 66.82 31.63
N ILE A 641 20.75 66.79 30.29
CA ILE A 641 21.19 67.93 29.48
C ILE A 641 20.28 69.15 29.72
N TYR A 642 18.98 68.93 29.65
CA TYR A 642 17.98 69.98 29.86
C TYR A 642 18.10 70.61 31.28
N ASN A 643 18.15 69.74 32.31
CA ASN A 643 18.30 70.22 33.69
C ASN A 643 19.62 70.92 33.93
N ALA A 644 20.74 70.42 33.39
CA ALA A 644 22.05 71.04 33.53
C ALA A 644 22.14 72.43 32.89
N LEU A 645 21.51 72.60 31.73
CA LEU A 645 21.46 73.92 31.08
C LEU A 645 20.64 74.91 31.93
N ASN A 646 19.45 74.46 32.44
CA ASN A 646 18.62 75.32 33.28
C ASN A 646 19.29 75.69 34.65
N GLU A 647 19.92 74.73 35.31
CA GLU A 647 20.62 74.93 36.60
C GLU A 647 21.74 75.92 36.47
N ASN A 648 22.39 76.03 35.29
CA ASN A 648 23.53 76.93 35.04
C ASN A 648 23.13 78.20 34.33
N ASN A 649 21.85 78.53 34.18
CA ASN A 649 21.29 79.67 33.49
C ASN A 649 21.80 79.77 32.02
N ILE A 650 21.96 78.69 31.32
CA ILE A 650 22.28 78.60 29.90
C ILE A 650 20.97 78.57 29.13
N GLU A 651 20.76 79.61 28.30
CA GLU A 651 19.52 79.75 27.56
C GLU A 651 19.44 78.76 26.41
N ILE A 652 18.29 78.06 26.35
CA ILE A 652 17.90 77.23 25.21
C ILE A 652 17.03 78.16 24.31
N PRO A 653 17.53 78.63 23.18
CA PRO A 653 16.88 79.66 22.41
C PRO A 653 15.55 79.16 21.78
N PHE A 654 14.54 80.00 21.89
CA PHE A 654 13.36 79.90 21.03
C PHE A 654 13.72 80.35 19.60
N PRO A 655 12.94 80.06 18.59
CA PRO A 655 13.15 80.58 17.23
C PRO A 655 13.24 82.07 17.23
N GLN A 656 14.40 82.60 16.81
CA GLN A 656 14.69 84.05 16.73
C GLN A 656 14.25 84.54 15.36
N ARG A 657 13.64 85.74 15.34
CA ARG A 657 13.26 86.42 14.11
C ARG A 657 13.52 87.90 14.23
N ASP A 658 14.31 88.45 13.34
CA ASP A 658 14.47 89.88 13.20
C ASP A 658 13.26 90.43 12.46
N LEU A 659 12.53 91.36 13.12
CA LEU A 659 11.36 92.04 12.55
C LEU A 659 11.72 93.45 12.12
N HIS A 660 11.77 93.71 10.84
CA HIS A 660 11.85 95.10 10.29
C HIS A 660 10.42 95.65 10.22
N ILE A 661 10.08 96.55 11.14
CA ILE A 661 8.80 97.24 11.15
C ILE A 661 8.88 98.40 10.17
N ILE A 662 8.28 98.28 8.98
CA ILE A 662 8.27 99.27 7.91
C ILE A 662 7.24 100.41 8.20
N THR A 663 6.20 100.18 8.93
CA THR A 663 5.22 101.16 9.35
C THR A 663 4.70 100.86 10.75
N THR A 664 4.74 101.85 11.67
CA THR A 664 3.98 101.79 12.96
C THR A 664 2.57 102.24 12.69
N PRO A 665 1.52 101.52 13.07
CA PRO A 665 0.14 102.05 13.01
C PRO A 665 0.04 103.25 13.98
N SER A 666 -0.35 104.38 13.44
CA SER A 666 -0.68 105.54 14.24
C SER A 666 -1.82 105.17 15.20
N LYS A 667 -1.62 105.42 16.52
CA LYS A 667 -2.71 105.30 17.50
C LYS A 667 -3.84 106.23 17.06
N GLN A 668 -5.03 105.74 16.73
CA GLN A 668 -6.27 106.42 16.82
C GLN A 668 -6.79 106.39 18.23
#